data_e69398a6b9a0869ea40fd0731548cab8
#
_entry.id   e69398a6b9a0869ea40fd0731548cab8
#
_cell.length_a   1.000
_cell.length_b   1.000
_cell.length_c   1.000
_cell.angle_alpha   90.00
_cell.angle_beta   90.00
_cell.angle_gamma   90.00
#
_symmetry.space_group_name_H-M   'P 1'
#
loop_
_entity.id
_entity.type
_entity.pdbx_description
1 polymer ?
#
loop_
_entity_poly.entity_id
_entity_poly.type
_entity_poly.pdbx_seq_one_letter_code
_entity_poly.pdbx_strand_id
1 'polypeptide(L)'
;MATDLAQQFCALRDTYIEKQFGRLNDMQREAVFATNGPLLILAGAGSGKTTVLVNRIANLIRFGSAHGSRWTPREVTEDDVKALRTAIMTGTDAPSWLDGMLRKDAVRSWNVMAITFTNKAAGELKERLRRMLGGEEGDEVFASTFHSACVRILRRWAEEIGYPRSFTIYDSDDSQRVMKAVYKELSVDDKFFPVKSAINQMSRWKDQLISPEEALKTPARDTKGALAAKVYAAYEKKLKEAGAFDFDDLIYQTVILLSEHEDVREFYQNRYKYLLVDEYQDTSVAQFRLVSLLTGPEKNICVVGDDDQSIYRFRGATIENILNFERIYKGTRTIRLEQNYRSTSNILNAANCVIQHNTERKGKTLWTKNGEGDKVQVYTAENEQDEASHIADVIGQHLKEGGHLADHAILYRMNAQSAPIESYFTRAGIPHKIVGGQRFNDRKEVKDIHSYMSIVANPRDDVRLRRIINEPARKIGATTIEVIADLAAQQGISMLDVISHADQYAKLSRAIAPLFKFWDIYQKLQESLETKTLDEFASDVIEITGYRAMLEADAAKGHEDAADRLQNLGQLVNNVKSYCDQHGEEASLEGYLEDIALISDIDSYNESADQVVLMTIHSAKGLEFPYVFLIGMEEGVFPSEMSKYSEADLEEERRLAYVGITRAKKELYISNSVTRMLYGRTQRNEPSRFLREIEPEYIEETRSPVLEQRSRLGGWGSGYGSDTVPGGASGYSGPSGWGRAASGYGSGYGSRSGYLNKEYNAPMSNNRGFGSDHAGRGSASSSYGGYDSGSGSSGFGSGYGRPAAPKAPVRPAGGGVTSSPRPAAASTGPKHYEPGDIVEHKVFGRGKVLKVKPAAGDQIVEISFEKVGVKKTMANFAPLVKITTEE
;
A
#
# COMPACT_ATOMS: atom_id res chain seq x y z
N MET A 1 -49.87 -36.70 3.97
CA MET A 1 -48.58 -37.47 4.01
C MET A 1 -47.52 -36.88 3.09
N ALA A 2 -47.69 -36.77 1.75
CA ALA A 2 -46.61 -36.20 0.89
C ALA A 2 -46.24 -34.75 1.20
N THR A 3 -47.21 -33.87 1.51
CA THR A 3 -46.97 -32.49 1.90
C THR A 3 -46.24 -32.35 3.25
N ASP A 4 -46.43 -33.27 4.14
CA ASP A 4 -45.79 -33.33 5.47
C ASP A 4 -44.34 -33.78 5.37
N LEU A 5 -44.02 -34.79 4.54
CA LEU A 5 -42.66 -35.25 4.28
C LEU A 5 -41.81 -34.15 3.61
N ALA A 6 -42.39 -33.43 2.63
CA ALA A 6 -41.70 -32.32 1.98
C ALA A 6 -41.38 -31.18 2.95
N GLN A 7 -42.30 -30.80 3.83
CA GLN A 7 -42.05 -29.82 4.88
C GLN A 7 -40.97 -30.29 5.86
N GLN A 8 -41.03 -31.55 6.29
CA GLN A 8 -40.04 -32.13 7.19
C GLN A 8 -38.64 -32.17 6.55
N PHE A 9 -38.56 -32.54 5.27
CA PHE A 9 -37.30 -32.54 4.53
C PHE A 9 -36.73 -31.13 4.41
N CYS A 10 -37.54 -30.14 4.01
CA CYS A 10 -37.09 -28.75 3.89
C CYS A 10 -36.55 -28.20 5.21
N ALA A 11 -37.21 -28.47 6.36
CA ALA A 11 -36.74 -28.07 7.67
C ALA A 11 -35.40 -28.75 8.04
N LEU A 12 -35.25 -30.04 7.71
CA LEU A 12 -33.97 -30.74 7.89
C LEU A 12 -32.88 -30.21 6.95
N ARG A 13 -33.23 -29.86 5.68
CA ARG A 13 -32.29 -29.23 4.75
C ARG A 13 -31.78 -27.91 5.29
N ASP A 14 -32.65 -27.06 5.80
CA ASP A 14 -32.25 -25.80 6.41
C ASP A 14 -31.30 -26.05 7.60
N THR A 15 -31.63 -26.99 8.48
CA THR A 15 -30.75 -27.38 9.59
C THR A 15 -29.41 -27.95 9.11
N TYR A 16 -29.40 -28.76 8.05
CA TYR A 16 -28.16 -29.29 7.46
C TYR A 16 -27.28 -28.16 6.91
N ILE A 17 -27.87 -27.25 6.14
CA ILE A 17 -27.17 -26.11 5.57
C ILE A 17 -26.63 -25.18 6.69
N GLU A 18 -27.42 -24.85 7.70
CA GLU A 18 -26.99 -24.04 8.84
C GLU A 18 -25.81 -24.64 9.60
N LYS A 19 -25.78 -25.99 9.74
CA LYS A 19 -24.65 -26.68 10.37
C LYS A 19 -23.34 -26.54 9.58
N GLN A 20 -23.39 -26.47 8.25
CA GLN A 20 -22.20 -26.22 7.42
C GLN A 20 -21.57 -24.84 7.71
N PHE A 21 -22.40 -23.90 8.15
CA PHE A 21 -22.00 -22.53 8.47
C PHE A 21 -22.10 -22.21 9.99
N GLY A 22 -22.08 -23.23 10.82
CA GLY A 22 -22.29 -23.13 12.28
C GLY A 22 -21.23 -22.32 13.05
N ARG A 23 -20.06 -22.06 12.42
CA ARG A 23 -19.00 -21.21 13.01
C ARG A 23 -19.28 -19.70 12.89
N LEU A 24 -20.24 -19.30 12.06
CA LEU A 24 -20.61 -17.92 11.85
C LEU A 24 -21.61 -17.45 12.91
N ASN A 25 -21.54 -16.16 13.26
CA ASN A 25 -22.59 -15.56 14.08
C ASN A 25 -23.87 -15.33 13.26
N ASP A 26 -24.97 -14.94 13.91
CA ASP A 26 -26.28 -14.82 13.29
C ASP A 26 -26.30 -13.85 12.11
N MET A 27 -25.69 -12.66 12.27
CA MET A 27 -25.63 -11.65 11.20
C MET A 27 -24.76 -12.10 10.01
N GLN A 28 -23.67 -12.80 10.29
CA GLN A 28 -22.82 -13.39 9.25
C GLN A 28 -23.58 -14.49 8.49
N ARG A 29 -24.32 -15.37 9.18
CA ARG A 29 -25.18 -16.38 8.53
C ARG A 29 -26.28 -15.75 7.70
N GLU A 30 -26.92 -14.69 8.20
CA GLU A 30 -27.91 -13.94 7.46
C GLU A 30 -27.35 -13.41 6.15
N ALA A 31 -26.12 -12.86 6.17
CA ALA A 31 -25.43 -12.37 4.97
C ALA A 31 -25.07 -13.51 3.99
N VAL A 32 -24.73 -14.70 4.48
CA VAL A 32 -24.44 -15.88 3.66
C VAL A 32 -25.70 -16.39 2.95
N PHE A 33 -26.84 -16.40 3.63
CA PHE A 33 -28.09 -16.94 3.10
C PHE A 33 -28.93 -15.94 2.27
N ALA A 34 -28.61 -14.65 2.30
CA ALA A 34 -29.24 -13.63 1.46
C ALA A 34 -28.75 -13.74 0.00
N THR A 35 -29.13 -14.75 -0.76
CA THR A 35 -28.52 -15.13 -2.06
C THR A 35 -28.84 -14.19 -3.20
N ASN A 36 -30.09 -13.76 -3.39
CA ASN A 36 -30.57 -13.06 -4.59
C ASN A 36 -30.73 -11.55 -4.38
N GLY A 37 -30.53 -10.80 -5.45
CA GLY A 37 -30.67 -9.34 -5.49
C GLY A 37 -29.49 -8.58 -4.88
N PRO A 38 -29.58 -7.24 -4.81
CA PRO A 38 -28.50 -6.41 -4.29
C PRO A 38 -28.40 -6.52 -2.77
N LEU A 39 -27.18 -6.77 -2.29
CA LEU A 39 -26.83 -6.91 -0.87
C LEU A 39 -25.73 -5.94 -0.50
N LEU A 40 -25.94 -5.13 0.53
CA LEU A 40 -24.94 -4.29 1.18
C LEU A 40 -24.58 -4.88 2.55
N ILE A 41 -23.34 -5.23 2.76
CA ILE A 41 -22.81 -5.67 4.05
C ILE A 41 -21.93 -4.56 4.62
N LEU A 42 -22.46 -3.83 5.62
CA LEU A 42 -21.73 -2.83 6.37
C LEU A 42 -20.96 -3.54 7.49
N ALA A 43 -19.67 -3.75 7.27
CA ALA A 43 -18.86 -4.62 8.10
C ALA A 43 -17.71 -3.83 8.75
N GLY A 44 -17.78 -3.62 10.05
CA GLY A 44 -16.74 -2.92 10.80
C GLY A 44 -15.37 -3.60 10.77
N ALA A 45 -14.35 -2.92 11.28
CA ALA A 45 -13.01 -3.46 11.43
C ALA A 45 -13.05 -4.80 12.20
N GLY A 46 -12.31 -5.81 11.73
CA GLY A 46 -12.21 -7.11 12.39
C GLY A 46 -13.49 -7.92 12.53
N SER A 47 -14.58 -7.58 11.80
CA SER A 47 -15.88 -8.27 11.87
C SER A 47 -15.97 -9.54 11.01
N GLY A 48 -14.89 -9.92 10.31
CA GLY A 48 -14.85 -11.11 9.47
C GLY A 48 -15.41 -10.93 8.07
N LYS A 49 -15.25 -9.76 7.43
CA LYS A 49 -15.64 -9.44 6.04
C LYS A 49 -15.31 -10.56 5.06
N THR A 50 -14.03 -10.92 4.96
CA THR A 50 -13.54 -11.98 4.05
C THR A 50 -14.15 -13.36 4.39
N THR A 51 -14.36 -13.65 5.68
CA THR A 51 -15.02 -14.90 6.11
C THR A 51 -16.44 -14.97 5.58
N VAL A 52 -17.21 -13.89 5.66
CA VAL A 52 -18.58 -13.86 5.12
C VAL A 52 -18.57 -14.02 3.60
N LEU A 53 -17.66 -13.33 2.87
CA LEU A 53 -17.54 -13.46 1.42
C LEU A 53 -17.25 -14.90 0.99
N VAL A 54 -16.25 -15.56 1.59
CA VAL A 54 -15.88 -16.95 1.30
C VAL A 54 -17.08 -17.89 1.53
N ASN A 55 -17.72 -17.78 2.70
CA ASN A 55 -18.86 -18.64 3.06
C ASN A 55 -20.08 -18.37 2.16
N ARG A 56 -20.31 -17.11 1.74
CA ARG A 56 -21.37 -16.76 0.80
C ARG A 56 -21.13 -17.38 -0.57
N ILE A 57 -19.91 -17.29 -1.10
CA ILE A 57 -19.53 -17.91 -2.38
C ILE A 57 -19.74 -19.43 -2.30
N ALA A 58 -19.29 -20.06 -1.23
CA ALA A 58 -19.48 -21.49 -1.01
C ALA A 58 -20.96 -21.87 -0.92
N ASN A 59 -21.80 -21.07 -0.26
CA ASN A 59 -23.24 -21.28 -0.22
C ASN A 59 -23.88 -21.18 -1.62
N LEU A 60 -23.52 -20.16 -2.41
CA LEU A 60 -24.04 -19.97 -3.77
C LEU A 60 -23.72 -21.16 -4.68
N ILE A 61 -22.52 -21.74 -4.56
CA ILE A 61 -22.06 -22.87 -5.37
C ILE A 61 -22.67 -24.19 -4.88
N ARG A 62 -22.65 -24.42 -3.56
CA ARG A 62 -23.11 -25.71 -3.00
C ARG A 62 -24.61 -25.83 -2.90
N PHE A 63 -25.30 -24.78 -2.46
CA PHE A 63 -26.72 -24.85 -2.10
C PHE A 63 -27.59 -23.82 -2.86
N GLY A 64 -27.02 -22.73 -3.34
CA GLY A 64 -27.77 -21.66 -4.00
C GLY A 64 -28.81 -21.05 -3.05
N SER A 65 -30.06 -20.93 -3.49
CA SER A 65 -31.21 -20.39 -2.76
C SER A 65 -32.04 -21.47 -2.06
N ALA A 66 -31.43 -22.62 -1.67
CA ALA A 66 -32.15 -23.72 -1.06
C ALA A 66 -32.59 -23.46 0.39
N HIS A 67 -31.78 -22.74 1.17
CA HIS A 67 -32.08 -22.36 2.56
C HIS A 67 -33.37 -21.51 2.64
N GLY A 68 -34.28 -21.83 3.50
CA GLY A 68 -35.59 -21.18 3.65
C GLY A 68 -36.58 -21.46 2.50
N SER A 69 -36.20 -22.23 1.48
CA SER A 69 -37.08 -22.59 0.35
C SER A 69 -37.94 -23.83 0.66
N ARG A 70 -39.16 -23.82 0.20
CA ARG A 70 -40.04 -25.00 0.23
C ARG A 70 -39.99 -25.84 -1.04
N TRP A 71 -39.17 -25.50 -2.00
CA TRP A 71 -39.05 -26.18 -3.27
C TRP A 71 -38.24 -27.46 -3.15
N THR A 72 -38.68 -28.51 -3.84
CA THR A 72 -37.98 -29.80 -4.01
C THR A 72 -38.09 -30.20 -5.50
N PRO A 73 -37.00 -30.73 -6.13
CA PRO A 73 -37.02 -31.10 -7.56
C PRO A 73 -37.82 -32.35 -7.88
N ARG A 74 -38.14 -33.18 -6.87
CA ARG A 74 -38.96 -34.40 -6.95
C ARG A 74 -39.73 -34.61 -5.66
N GLU A 75 -40.62 -35.55 -5.65
CA GLU A 75 -41.29 -35.98 -4.42
C GLU A 75 -40.28 -36.50 -3.37
N VAL A 76 -40.52 -36.14 -2.14
CA VAL A 76 -39.70 -36.51 -0.98
C VAL A 76 -40.14 -37.85 -0.45
N THR A 77 -39.18 -38.76 -0.27
CA THR A 77 -39.41 -40.11 0.32
C THR A 77 -39.03 -40.14 1.81
N GLU A 78 -39.47 -41.16 2.52
CA GLU A 78 -39.05 -41.38 3.91
C GLU A 78 -37.54 -41.63 4.01
N ASP A 79 -36.94 -42.28 2.99
CA ASP A 79 -35.51 -42.54 2.95
C ASP A 79 -34.71 -41.23 2.79
N ASP A 80 -35.21 -40.24 2.03
CA ASP A 80 -34.60 -38.92 1.93
C ASP A 80 -34.52 -38.22 3.30
N VAL A 81 -35.65 -38.23 4.03
CA VAL A 81 -35.75 -37.65 5.38
C VAL A 81 -34.82 -38.38 6.36
N LYS A 82 -34.81 -39.71 6.32
CA LYS A 82 -33.97 -40.53 7.21
C LYS A 82 -32.49 -40.34 6.93
N ALA A 83 -32.07 -40.31 5.67
CA ALA A 83 -30.67 -40.10 5.27
C ALA A 83 -30.17 -38.72 5.69
N LEU A 84 -30.95 -37.68 5.44
CA LEU A 84 -30.58 -36.32 5.81
C LEU A 84 -30.54 -36.13 7.33
N ARG A 85 -31.48 -36.73 8.08
CA ARG A 85 -31.46 -36.72 9.54
C ARG A 85 -30.22 -37.44 10.08
N THR A 86 -29.84 -38.58 9.48
CA THR A 86 -28.62 -39.32 9.86
C THR A 86 -27.38 -38.45 9.62
N ALA A 87 -27.23 -37.82 8.46
CA ALA A 87 -26.11 -36.92 8.14
C ALA A 87 -26.02 -35.76 9.17
N ILE A 88 -27.16 -35.17 9.55
CA ILE A 88 -27.23 -34.13 10.57
C ILE A 88 -26.76 -34.65 11.93
N MET A 89 -27.20 -35.83 12.33
CA MET A 89 -26.89 -36.41 13.67
C MET A 89 -25.43 -36.86 13.77
N THR A 90 -24.89 -37.46 12.71
CA THR A 90 -23.51 -37.99 12.68
C THR A 90 -22.48 -36.88 12.34
N GLY A 91 -22.91 -35.73 11.80
CA GLY A 91 -22.02 -34.69 11.34
C GLY A 91 -21.25 -35.06 10.05
N THR A 92 -21.75 -36.02 9.28
CA THR A 92 -21.19 -36.45 8.02
C THR A 92 -21.86 -35.72 6.83
N ASP A 93 -21.22 -35.76 5.67
CA ASP A 93 -21.86 -35.27 4.45
C ASP A 93 -23.11 -36.10 4.09
N ALA A 94 -24.09 -35.41 3.51
CA ALA A 94 -25.27 -36.06 2.99
C ALA A 94 -24.88 -36.96 1.79
N PRO A 95 -25.56 -38.09 1.61
CA PRO A 95 -25.30 -38.96 0.45
C PRO A 95 -25.46 -38.20 -0.88
N SER A 96 -24.61 -38.49 -1.86
CA SER A 96 -24.57 -37.79 -3.14
C SER A 96 -25.87 -37.81 -3.94
N TRP A 97 -26.70 -38.84 -3.74
CA TRP A 97 -28.02 -38.92 -4.39
C TRP A 97 -29.02 -37.87 -3.84
N LEU A 98 -28.73 -37.21 -2.71
CA LEU A 98 -29.49 -36.08 -2.19
C LEU A 98 -29.02 -34.72 -2.72
N ASP A 99 -27.90 -34.65 -3.44
CA ASP A 99 -27.30 -33.37 -3.90
C ASP A 99 -28.31 -32.48 -4.65
N GLY A 100 -29.10 -33.10 -5.56
CA GLY A 100 -30.15 -32.38 -6.29
C GLY A 100 -31.29 -31.87 -5.40
N MET A 101 -31.52 -32.50 -4.25
CA MET A 101 -32.55 -32.11 -3.27
C MET A 101 -32.06 -31.02 -2.31
N LEU A 102 -30.73 -30.90 -2.13
CA LEU A 102 -30.07 -29.90 -1.28
C LEU A 102 -29.79 -28.61 -2.01
N ARG A 103 -29.89 -28.58 -3.34
CA ARG A 103 -29.55 -27.44 -4.21
C ARG A 103 -30.79 -26.82 -4.81
N LYS A 104 -30.82 -25.47 -4.86
CA LYS A 104 -31.80 -24.71 -5.63
C LYS A 104 -31.10 -23.50 -6.21
N ASP A 105 -31.17 -23.29 -7.53
CA ASP A 105 -30.53 -22.20 -8.24
C ASP A 105 -29.01 -22.07 -7.93
N ALA A 106 -28.38 -23.21 -7.58
CA ALA A 106 -26.94 -23.24 -7.33
C ALA A 106 -26.18 -22.95 -8.64
N VAL A 107 -25.13 -22.15 -8.56
CA VAL A 107 -24.35 -21.74 -9.72
C VAL A 107 -23.02 -22.48 -9.82
N ARG A 108 -22.42 -22.49 -11.00
CA ARG A 108 -21.07 -23.01 -11.20
C ARG A 108 -20.05 -21.99 -10.68
N SER A 109 -18.89 -22.46 -10.25
CA SER A 109 -17.82 -21.64 -9.71
C SER A 109 -17.42 -20.49 -10.63
N TRP A 110 -17.31 -20.74 -11.94
CA TRP A 110 -17.00 -19.74 -12.98
C TRP A 110 -18.10 -18.69 -13.22
N ASN A 111 -19.30 -18.84 -12.63
CA ASN A 111 -20.36 -17.84 -12.68
C ASN A 111 -20.25 -16.80 -11.53
N VAL A 112 -19.26 -16.95 -10.66
CA VAL A 112 -19.03 -16.04 -9.54
C VAL A 112 -17.76 -15.22 -9.79
N MET A 113 -17.90 -13.91 -9.69
CA MET A 113 -16.80 -12.96 -9.77
C MET A 113 -16.66 -12.25 -8.43
N ALA A 114 -15.49 -12.30 -7.83
CA ALA A 114 -15.15 -11.61 -6.59
C ALA A 114 -13.99 -10.64 -6.82
N ILE A 115 -14.22 -9.36 -6.54
CA ILE A 115 -13.24 -8.28 -6.77
C ILE A 115 -12.75 -7.75 -5.42
N THR A 116 -11.43 -7.59 -5.28
CA THR A 116 -10.76 -7.01 -4.13
C THR A 116 -9.82 -5.87 -4.54
N PHE A 117 -9.18 -5.19 -3.57
CA PHE A 117 -8.27 -4.08 -3.86
C PHE A 117 -6.79 -4.50 -3.97
N THR A 118 -6.38 -5.61 -3.34
CA THR A 118 -4.97 -6.06 -3.32
C THR A 118 -4.84 -7.50 -3.79
N ASN A 119 -3.71 -7.83 -4.40
CA ASN A 119 -3.41 -9.19 -4.83
C ASN A 119 -3.30 -10.15 -3.63
N LYS A 120 -2.78 -9.67 -2.49
CA LYS A 120 -2.76 -10.43 -1.24
C LYS A 120 -4.17 -10.85 -0.81
N ALA A 121 -5.16 -9.92 -0.82
CA ALA A 121 -6.54 -10.24 -0.47
C ALA A 121 -7.20 -11.20 -1.48
N ALA A 122 -6.92 -11.04 -2.78
CA ALA A 122 -7.39 -11.96 -3.82
C ALA A 122 -6.80 -13.37 -3.65
N GLY A 123 -5.50 -13.47 -3.35
CA GLY A 123 -4.80 -14.72 -3.07
C GLY A 123 -5.34 -15.42 -1.82
N GLU A 124 -5.56 -14.68 -0.73
CA GLU A 124 -6.15 -15.21 0.50
C GLU A 124 -7.59 -15.71 0.27
N LEU A 125 -8.38 -14.97 -0.51
CA LEU A 125 -9.74 -15.38 -0.87
C LEU A 125 -9.73 -16.71 -1.65
N LYS A 126 -8.86 -16.85 -2.67
CA LYS A 126 -8.68 -18.07 -3.45
C LYS A 126 -8.28 -19.24 -2.56
N GLU A 127 -7.27 -19.07 -1.72
CA GLU A 127 -6.78 -20.12 -0.83
C GLU A 127 -7.86 -20.63 0.14
N ARG A 128 -8.67 -19.70 0.70
CA ARG A 128 -9.81 -20.07 1.55
C ARG A 128 -10.91 -20.79 0.78
N LEU A 129 -11.18 -20.40 -0.46
CA LEU A 129 -12.13 -21.07 -1.35
C LEU A 129 -11.66 -22.48 -1.73
N ARG A 130 -10.38 -22.67 -2.07
CA ARG A 130 -9.76 -23.99 -2.30
C ARG A 130 -9.95 -24.93 -1.12
N ARG A 131 -9.69 -24.44 0.10
CA ARG A 131 -9.90 -25.26 1.32
C ARG A 131 -11.37 -25.62 1.56
N MET A 132 -12.30 -24.77 1.16
CA MET A 132 -13.71 -24.92 1.45
C MET A 132 -14.47 -25.71 0.38
N LEU A 133 -14.16 -25.52 -0.89
CA LEU A 133 -14.84 -26.11 -2.04
C LEU A 133 -14.12 -27.34 -2.63
N GLY A 134 -12.82 -27.48 -2.35
CA GLY A 134 -11.90 -28.38 -3.02
C GLY A 134 -11.07 -27.68 -4.08
N GLY A 135 -9.91 -28.28 -4.46
CA GLY A 135 -8.89 -27.60 -5.30
C GLY A 135 -9.45 -27.06 -6.61
N GLU A 136 -10.01 -27.94 -7.46
CA GLU A 136 -10.51 -27.55 -8.79
C GLU A 136 -11.67 -26.55 -8.73
N GLU A 137 -12.70 -26.84 -7.94
CA GLU A 137 -13.90 -26.01 -7.85
C GLU A 137 -13.61 -24.61 -7.23
N GLY A 138 -12.67 -24.54 -6.27
CA GLY A 138 -12.24 -23.29 -5.66
C GLY A 138 -11.45 -22.41 -6.62
N ASP A 139 -10.64 -22.99 -7.53
CA ASP A 139 -9.82 -22.29 -8.51
C ASP A 139 -10.62 -21.69 -9.66
N GLU A 140 -11.75 -22.29 -10.01
CA GLU A 140 -12.64 -21.78 -11.05
C GLU A 140 -13.37 -20.47 -10.66
N VAL A 141 -13.44 -20.13 -9.37
CA VAL A 141 -14.01 -18.85 -8.94
C VAL A 141 -13.10 -17.72 -9.40
N PHE A 142 -13.65 -16.77 -10.14
CA PHE A 142 -12.88 -15.62 -10.58
C PHE A 142 -12.70 -14.63 -9.43
N ALA A 143 -11.60 -14.75 -8.69
CA ALA A 143 -11.21 -13.81 -7.64
C ALA A 143 -9.96 -13.03 -8.06
N SER A 144 -10.04 -11.69 -8.12
CA SER A 144 -8.95 -10.83 -8.58
C SER A 144 -9.07 -9.40 -8.06
N THR A 145 -8.06 -8.56 -8.37
CA THR A 145 -8.17 -7.11 -8.18
C THR A 145 -8.96 -6.46 -9.32
N PHE A 146 -9.40 -5.19 -9.14
CA PHE A 146 -10.03 -4.42 -10.22
C PHE A 146 -9.15 -4.37 -11.48
N HIS A 147 -7.87 -4.03 -11.31
CA HIS A 147 -6.94 -3.92 -12.43
C HIS A 147 -6.71 -5.25 -13.14
N SER A 148 -6.49 -6.34 -12.39
CA SER A 148 -6.33 -7.68 -12.98
C SER A 148 -7.57 -8.12 -13.75
N ALA A 149 -8.77 -7.81 -13.26
CA ALA A 149 -10.01 -8.08 -13.96
C ALA A 149 -10.09 -7.29 -15.28
N CYS A 150 -9.75 -6.00 -15.24
CA CYS A 150 -9.71 -5.13 -16.43
C CYS A 150 -8.70 -5.62 -17.47
N VAL A 151 -7.47 -5.95 -17.02
CA VAL A 151 -6.44 -6.49 -17.92
C VAL A 151 -6.95 -7.74 -18.64
N ARG A 152 -7.56 -8.69 -17.92
CA ARG A 152 -8.11 -9.91 -18.54
C ARG A 152 -9.23 -9.61 -19.55
N ILE A 153 -10.07 -8.62 -19.29
CA ILE A 153 -11.11 -8.17 -20.23
C ILE A 153 -10.45 -7.54 -21.47
N LEU A 154 -9.53 -6.62 -21.26
CA LEU A 154 -8.84 -5.90 -22.35
C LEU A 154 -7.97 -6.83 -23.20
N ARG A 155 -7.25 -7.83 -22.62
CA ARG A 155 -6.50 -8.82 -23.41
C ARG A 155 -7.37 -9.57 -24.43
N ARG A 156 -8.62 -9.75 -24.13
CA ARG A 156 -9.55 -10.43 -25.03
C ARG A 156 -10.16 -9.49 -26.07
N TRP A 157 -10.44 -8.24 -25.71
CA TRP A 157 -11.29 -7.35 -26.49
C TRP A 157 -10.68 -5.97 -26.82
N ALA A 158 -9.38 -5.73 -26.53
CA ALA A 158 -8.76 -4.42 -26.77
C ALA A 158 -8.80 -3.97 -28.25
N GLU A 159 -8.88 -4.92 -29.18
CA GLU A 159 -8.97 -4.62 -30.63
C GLU A 159 -10.26 -3.84 -30.96
N GLU A 160 -11.35 -4.06 -30.24
CA GLU A 160 -12.62 -3.35 -30.42
C GLU A 160 -12.51 -1.84 -30.15
N ILE A 161 -11.57 -1.45 -29.26
CA ILE A 161 -11.28 -0.05 -28.95
C ILE A 161 -9.98 0.46 -29.62
N GLY A 162 -9.42 -0.33 -30.56
CA GLY A 162 -8.29 0.03 -31.40
C GLY A 162 -6.92 -0.06 -30.72
N TYR A 163 -6.76 -0.96 -29.75
CA TYR A 163 -5.49 -1.33 -29.13
C TYR A 163 -5.10 -2.77 -29.44
N PRO A 164 -3.80 -3.10 -29.52
CA PRO A 164 -3.37 -4.49 -29.70
C PRO A 164 -3.65 -5.30 -28.44
N ARG A 165 -3.91 -6.61 -28.59
CA ARG A 165 -4.02 -7.51 -27.42
C ARG A 165 -2.72 -7.62 -26.62
N SER A 166 -1.57 -7.47 -27.29
CA SER A 166 -0.24 -7.44 -26.68
C SER A 166 0.15 -6.08 -26.10
N PHE A 167 -0.83 -5.25 -25.69
CA PHE A 167 -0.56 -3.92 -25.10
C PHE A 167 0.39 -3.99 -23.90
N THR A 168 1.19 -2.94 -23.72
CA THR A 168 2.06 -2.79 -22.55
C THR A 168 1.37 -2.02 -21.43
N ILE A 169 1.61 -2.38 -20.18
CA ILE A 169 1.17 -1.61 -19.01
C ILE A 169 2.33 -0.72 -18.56
N TYR A 170 2.12 0.59 -18.60
CA TYR A 170 3.11 1.59 -18.18
C TYR A 170 3.02 1.87 -16.68
N ASP A 171 4.17 1.85 -16.04
CA ASP A 171 4.30 2.29 -14.66
C ASP A 171 4.39 3.83 -14.54
N SER A 172 4.56 4.34 -13.32
CA SER A 172 4.66 5.77 -13.05
C SER A 172 5.86 6.44 -13.73
N ASP A 173 6.99 5.73 -13.89
CA ASP A 173 8.18 6.26 -14.55
C ASP A 173 8.00 6.31 -16.07
N ASP A 174 7.39 5.26 -16.65
CA ASP A 174 7.06 5.20 -18.07
C ASP A 174 6.07 6.32 -18.42
N SER A 175 5.01 6.48 -17.62
CA SER A 175 4.02 7.55 -17.74
C SER A 175 4.66 8.95 -17.67
N GLN A 176 5.61 9.16 -16.73
CA GLN A 176 6.36 10.42 -16.67
C GLN A 176 7.26 10.65 -17.89
N ARG A 177 7.84 9.60 -18.49
CA ARG A 177 8.65 9.72 -19.71
C ARG A 177 7.79 10.14 -20.91
N VAL A 178 6.60 9.50 -21.07
CA VAL A 178 5.63 9.93 -22.09
C VAL A 178 5.22 11.38 -21.86
N MET A 179 4.90 11.75 -20.63
CA MET A 179 4.50 13.11 -20.27
C MET A 179 5.59 14.15 -20.61
N LYS A 180 6.86 13.86 -20.31
CA LYS A 180 7.98 14.74 -20.68
C LYS A 180 8.13 14.88 -22.21
N ALA A 181 7.85 13.82 -22.97
CA ALA A 181 7.84 13.88 -24.44
C ALA A 181 6.70 14.78 -24.96
N VAL A 182 5.49 14.67 -24.35
CA VAL A 182 4.35 15.56 -24.65
C VAL A 182 4.67 17.02 -24.31
N TYR A 183 5.33 17.29 -23.17
CA TYR A 183 5.74 18.64 -22.77
C TYR A 183 6.71 19.26 -23.77
N LYS A 184 7.68 18.46 -24.25
CA LYS A 184 8.63 18.90 -25.29
C LYS A 184 7.90 19.25 -26.60
N GLU A 185 6.95 18.40 -27.02
CA GLU A 185 6.17 18.58 -28.24
C GLU A 185 5.28 19.81 -28.19
N LEU A 186 4.56 20.01 -27.08
CA LEU A 186 3.66 21.15 -26.89
C LEU A 186 4.37 22.41 -26.37
N SER A 187 5.70 22.37 -26.20
CA SER A 187 6.51 23.46 -25.63
C SER A 187 5.97 23.95 -24.28
N VAL A 188 5.60 23.03 -23.40
CA VAL A 188 5.08 23.34 -22.05
C VAL A 188 6.26 23.56 -21.09
N ASP A 189 6.23 24.67 -20.35
CA ASP A 189 7.20 24.92 -19.28
C ASP A 189 6.81 24.17 -18.00
N ASP A 190 7.66 23.22 -17.57
CA ASP A 190 7.49 22.42 -16.36
C ASP A 190 7.46 23.27 -15.08
N LYS A 191 8.10 24.43 -15.06
CA LYS A 191 8.02 25.37 -13.93
C LYS A 191 6.66 26.05 -13.82
N PHE A 192 6.01 26.33 -14.96
CA PHE A 192 4.69 26.93 -14.98
C PHE A 192 3.60 25.90 -14.66
N PHE A 193 3.68 24.71 -15.27
CA PHE A 193 2.75 23.61 -15.04
C PHE A 193 3.54 22.31 -14.81
N PRO A 194 3.82 21.91 -13.56
CA PRO A 194 4.63 20.74 -13.27
C PRO A 194 4.06 19.45 -13.86
N VAL A 195 4.92 18.61 -14.43
CA VAL A 195 4.57 17.28 -15.01
C VAL A 195 3.69 16.47 -14.07
N LYS A 196 4.02 16.45 -12.78
CA LYS A 196 3.25 15.76 -11.77
C LYS A 196 1.82 16.30 -11.61
N SER A 197 1.65 17.61 -11.70
CA SER A 197 0.31 18.23 -11.63
C SER A 197 -0.55 17.84 -12.83
N ALA A 198 0.05 17.70 -14.02
CA ALA A 198 -0.66 17.22 -15.20
C ALA A 198 -1.09 15.78 -15.05
N ILE A 199 -0.19 14.90 -14.61
CA ILE A 199 -0.52 13.48 -14.36
C ILE A 199 -1.66 13.36 -13.34
N ASN A 200 -1.58 14.05 -12.21
CA ASN A 200 -2.62 14.03 -11.20
C ASN A 200 -3.97 14.55 -11.72
N GLN A 201 -3.95 15.55 -12.62
CA GLN A 201 -5.19 16.08 -13.19
C GLN A 201 -5.81 15.09 -14.20
N MET A 202 -4.99 14.42 -15.01
CA MET A 202 -5.45 13.37 -15.92
C MET A 202 -6.04 12.17 -15.17
N SER A 203 -5.34 11.69 -14.13
CA SER A 203 -5.83 10.62 -13.26
C SER A 203 -7.22 10.93 -12.71
N ARG A 204 -7.44 12.15 -12.23
CA ARG A 204 -8.78 12.60 -11.77
C ARG A 204 -9.83 12.58 -12.88
N TRP A 205 -9.47 12.98 -14.10
CA TRP A 205 -10.40 12.95 -15.22
C TRP A 205 -10.75 11.52 -15.61
N LYS A 206 -9.76 10.61 -15.67
CA LYS A 206 -10.01 9.18 -15.93
C LYS A 206 -10.90 8.55 -14.84
N ASP A 207 -10.62 8.84 -13.55
CA ASP A 207 -11.46 8.41 -12.43
C ASP A 207 -12.91 8.92 -12.51
N GLN A 208 -13.12 10.11 -13.07
CA GLN A 208 -14.43 10.71 -13.28
C GLN A 208 -15.05 10.36 -14.63
N LEU A 209 -14.38 9.53 -15.44
CA LEU A 209 -14.78 9.14 -16.79
C LEU A 209 -14.93 10.33 -17.77
N ILE A 210 -14.11 11.36 -17.59
CA ILE A 210 -14.03 12.52 -18.48
C ILE A 210 -13.01 12.22 -19.58
N SER A 211 -13.49 12.15 -20.84
CA SER A 211 -12.64 11.92 -22.00
C SER A 211 -11.72 13.11 -22.33
N PRO A 212 -10.63 12.92 -23.10
CA PRO A 212 -9.80 14.02 -23.59
C PRO A 212 -10.61 15.06 -24.38
N GLU A 213 -11.59 14.60 -25.19
CA GLU A 213 -12.46 15.46 -25.99
C GLU A 213 -13.41 16.28 -25.11
N GLU A 214 -13.96 15.70 -24.03
CA GLU A 214 -14.80 16.40 -23.07
C GLU A 214 -13.98 17.41 -22.26
N ALA A 215 -12.76 17.05 -21.86
CA ALA A 215 -11.84 17.94 -21.16
C ALA A 215 -11.51 19.18 -22.00
N LEU A 216 -11.32 19.01 -23.33
CA LEU A 216 -11.06 20.10 -24.29
C LEU A 216 -12.30 20.98 -24.50
N LYS A 217 -13.52 20.43 -24.44
CA LYS A 217 -14.77 21.17 -24.63
C LYS A 217 -15.21 21.91 -23.35
N THR A 218 -14.79 21.44 -22.19
CA THR A 218 -15.16 22.04 -20.91
C THR A 218 -14.45 23.38 -20.73
N PRO A 219 -15.17 24.49 -20.47
CA PRO A 219 -14.55 25.79 -20.23
C PRO A 219 -13.58 25.71 -19.06
N ALA A 220 -12.30 25.92 -19.36
CA ALA A 220 -11.25 25.93 -18.34
C ALA A 220 -11.40 27.18 -17.44
N ARG A 221 -11.27 26.99 -16.13
CA ARG A 221 -11.31 28.08 -15.15
C ARG A 221 -10.10 29.01 -15.26
N ASP A 222 -8.96 28.46 -15.71
CA ASP A 222 -7.68 29.16 -15.85
C ASP A 222 -6.85 28.61 -17.01
N THR A 223 -5.74 29.27 -17.29
CA THR A 223 -4.79 28.88 -18.36
C THR A 223 -4.20 27.48 -18.13
N LYS A 224 -4.00 27.06 -16.87
CA LYS A 224 -3.46 25.72 -16.53
C LYS A 224 -4.45 24.64 -16.86
N GLY A 225 -5.75 24.84 -16.59
CA GLY A 225 -6.78 23.88 -16.94
C GLY A 225 -6.92 23.67 -18.45
N ALA A 226 -6.87 24.78 -19.24
CA ALA A 226 -6.87 24.67 -20.69
C ALA A 226 -5.62 23.93 -21.24
N LEU A 227 -4.47 24.16 -20.64
CA LEU A 227 -3.23 23.48 -20.98
C LEU A 227 -3.28 21.99 -20.60
N ALA A 228 -3.80 21.67 -19.42
CA ALA A 228 -3.97 20.30 -18.96
C ALA A 228 -4.81 19.46 -19.92
N ALA A 229 -5.91 20.02 -20.47
CA ALA A 229 -6.76 19.32 -21.45
C ALA A 229 -6.01 19.01 -22.75
N LYS A 230 -5.18 19.95 -23.25
CA LYS A 230 -4.33 19.72 -24.42
C LYS A 230 -3.26 18.65 -24.19
N VAL A 231 -2.63 18.72 -23.00
CA VAL A 231 -1.62 17.73 -22.57
C VAL A 231 -2.25 16.35 -22.45
N TYR A 232 -3.45 16.25 -21.90
CA TYR A 232 -4.21 14.99 -21.78
C TYR A 232 -4.45 14.37 -23.15
N ALA A 233 -5.00 15.12 -24.10
CA ALA A 233 -5.26 14.62 -25.45
C ALA A 233 -3.98 14.14 -26.18
N ALA A 234 -2.87 14.88 -26.04
CA ALA A 234 -1.58 14.48 -26.60
C ALA A 234 -0.98 13.24 -25.92
N TYR A 235 -1.18 13.10 -24.61
CA TYR A 235 -0.72 11.96 -23.83
C TYR A 235 -1.44 10.68 -24.26
N GLU A 236 -2.77 10.68 -24.27
CA GLU A 236 -3.58 9.54 -24.71
C GLU A 236 -3.26 9.10 -26.15
N LYS A 237 -3.04 10.07 -27.04
CA LYS A 237 -2.62 9.77 -28.41
C LYS A 237 -1.29 9.00 -28.42
N LYS A 238 -0.30 9.40 -27.60
CA LYS A 238 0.99 8.69 -27.51
C LYS A 238 0.88 7.30 -26.92
N LEU A 239 0.03 7.11 -25.91
CA LEU A 239 -0.24 5.78 -25.36
C LEU A 239 -0.85 4.86 -26.42
N LYS A 240 -1.81 5.37 -27.17
CA LYS A 240 -2.45 4.62 -28.25
C LYS A 240 -1.48 4.26 -29.38
N GLU A 241 -0.60 5.18 -29.78
CA GLU A 241 0.46 4.94 -30.75
C GLU A 241 1.45 3.86 -30.29
N ALA A 242 1.80 3.86 -28.99
CA ALA A 242 2.68 2.86 -28.37
C ALA A 242 1.99 1.51 -28.11
N GLY A 243 0.68 1.40 -28.30
CA GLY A 243 -0.08 0.22 -27.89
C GLY A 243 0.05 -0.04 -26.39
N ALA A 244 -0.08 0.98 -25.57
CA ALA A 244 0.11 0.91 -24.14
C ALA A 244 -1.05 1.53 -23.37
N PHE A 245 -1.27 1.07 -22.14
CA PHE A 245 -2.17 1.65 -21.14
C PHE A 245 -1.36 2.06 -19.91
N ASP A 246 -1.70 3.18 -19.27
CA ASP A 246 -1.30 3.42 -17.90
C ASP A 246 -2.26 2.72 -16.90
N PHE A 247 -1.99 2.83 -15.60
CA PHE A 247 -2.81 2.16 -14.58
C PHE A 247 -4.26 2.65 -14.57
N ASP A 248 -4.49 3.94 -14.77
CA ASP A 248 -5.83 4.52 -14.77
C ASP A 248 -6.60 4.09 -16.04
N ASP A 249 -5.89 3.93 -17.17
CA ASP A 249 -6.47 3.45 -18.43
C ASP A 249 -7.04 2.04 -18.32
N LEU A 250 -6.45 1.17 -17.54
CA LEU A 250 -6.96 -0.20 -17.41
C LEU A 250 -8.44 -0.21 -17.00
N ILE A 251 -8.82 0.65 -16.05
CA ILE A 251 -10.19 0.78 -15.62
C ILE A 251 -11.00 1.63 -16.59
N TYR A 252 -10.48 2.81 -16.99
CA TYR A 252 -11.13 3.75 -17.88
C TYR A 252 -11.51 3.10 -19.21
N GLN A 253 -10.56 2.47 -19.90
CA GLN A 253 -10.77 1.85 -21.21
C GLN A 253 -11.67 0.61 -21.11
N THR A 254 -11.64 -0.14 -20.02
CA THR A 254 -12.60 -1.24 -19.79
C THR A 254 -14.02 -0.71 -19.64
N VAL A 255 -14.20 0.43 -18.95
CA VAL A 255 -15.53 1.08 -18.86
C VAL A 255 -16.01 1.55 -20.23
N ILE A 256 -15.14 2.15 -21.04
CA ILE A 256 -15.48 2.56 -22.43
C ILE A 256 -15.88 1.33 -23.25
N LEU A 257 -15.05 0.28 -23.27
CA LEU A 257 -15.33 -0.98 -23.97
C LEU A 257 -16.71 -1.54 -23.60
N LEU A 258 -17.01 -1.71 -22.33
CA LEU A 258 -18.28 -2.26 -21.87
C LEU A 258 -19.47 -1.31 -22.07
N SER A 259 -19.24 0.00 -22.21
CA SER A 259 -20.30 0.98 -22.49
C SER A 259 -20.68 1.01 -23.97
N GLU A 260 -19.69 0.92 -24.86
CA GLU A 260 -19.87 1.06 -26.31
C GLU A 260 -20.18 -0.27 -26.99
N HIS A 261 -19.68 -1.41 -26.48
CA HIS A 261 -19.84 -2.77 -27.03
C HIS A 261 -20.82 -3.58 -26.19
N GLU A 262 -22.10 -3.63 -26.62
CA GLU A 262 -23.17 -4.30 -25.90
C GLU A 262 -22.98 -5.83 -25.86
N ASP A 263 -22.51 -6.42 -26.94
CA ASP A 263 -22.21 -7.85 -27.06
C ASP A 263 -21.12 -8.29 -26.07
N VAL A 264 -20.08 -7.49 -25.89
CA VAL A 264 -19.03 -7.73 -24.89
C VAL A 264 -19.60 -7.62 -23.47
N ARG A 265 -20.41 -6.59 -23.21
CA ARG A 265 -21.08 -6.40 -21.92
C ARG A 265 -21.99 -7.58 -21.57
N GLU A 266 -22.85 -8.00 -22.50
CA GLU A 266 -23.78 -9.12 -22.33
C GLU A 266 -23.01 -10.44 -22.11
N PHE A 267 -21.88 -10.65 -22.83
CA PHE A 267 -21.02 -11.82 -22.62
C PHE A 267 -20.60 -11.93 -21.13
N TYR A 268 -20.12 -10.85 -20.53
CA TYR A 268 -19.67 -10.87 -19.13
C TYR A 268 -20.83 -10.93 -18.13
N GLN A 269 -21.95 -10.27 -18.38
CA GLN A 269 -23.17 -10.36 -17.56
C GLN A 269 -23.77 -11.79 -17.56
N ASN A 270 -23.71 -12.48 -18.68
CA ASN A 270 -24.16 -13.89 -18.79
C ASN A 270 -23.18 -14.84 -18.12
N ARG A 271 -21.87 -14.56 -18.19
CA ARG A 271 -20.82 -15.35 -17.54
C ARG A 271 -20.85 -15.20 -16.03
N TYR A 272 -20.86 -13.98 -15.52
CA TYR A 272 -20.78 -13.68 -14.10
C TYR A 272 -22.17 -13.34 -13.54
N LYS A 273 -22.88 -14.36 -13.10
CA LYS A 273 -24.23 -14.22 -12.55
C LYS A 273 -24.26 -13.60 -11.16
N TYR A 274 -23.15 -13.72 -10.41
CA TYR A 274 -22.95 -13.13 -9.08
C TYR A 274 -21.66 -12.32 -9.07
N LEU A 275 -21.78 -11.06 -8.68
CA LEU A 275 -20.67 -10.14 -8.51
C LEU A 275 -20.53 -9.77 -7.04
N LEU A 276 -19.35 -10.03 -6.46
CA LEU A 276 -19.02 -9.66 -5.08
C LEU A 276 -17.87 -8.65 -5.10
N VAL A 277 -17.97 -7.57 -4.33
CA VAL A 277 -16.92 -6.54 -4.24
C VAL A 277 -16.58 -6.31 -2.78
N ASP A 278 -15.31 -6.53 -2.42
CA ASP A 278 -14.77 -6.22 -1.09
C ASP A 278 -14.23 -4.79 -1.03
N GLU A 279 -14.13 -4.23 0.18
CA GLU A 279 -13.64 -2.85 0.46
C GLU A 279 -14.34 -1.77 -0.41
N TYR A 280 -15.64 -1.92 -0.64
CA TYR A 280 -16.40 -1.10 -1.60
C TYR A 280 -16.36 0.40 -1.31
N GLN A 281 -16.10 0.83 -0.08
CA GLN A 281 -15.94 2.23 0.33
C GLN A 281 -14.73 2.93 -0.31
N ASP A 282 -13.79 2.18 -0.89
CA ASP A 282 -12.59 2.71 -1.54
C ASP A 282 -12.72 2.80 -3.06
N THR A 283 -13.92 2.55 -3.62
CA THR A 283 -14.13 2.59 -5.06
C THR A 283 -14.19 4.02 -5.61
N SER A 284 -13.56 4.24 -6.78
CA SER A 284 -13.72 5.46 -7.58
C SER A 284 -15.03 5.47 -8.38
N VAL A 285 -15.35 6.59 -9.04
CA VAL A 285 -16.53 6.68 -9.93
C VAL A 285 -16.36 5.71 -11.12
N ALA A 286 -15.17 5.58 -11.69
CA ALA A 286 -14.89 4.65 -12.79
C ALA A 286 -15.07 3.19 -12.35
N GLN A 287 -14.57 2.81 -11.16
CA GLN A 287 -14.75 1.46 -10.60
C GLN A 287 -16.22 1.16 -10.30
N PHE A 288 -16.94 2.13 -9.74
CA PHE A 288 -18.40 2.01 -9.56
C PHE A 288 -19.10 1.76 -10.89
N ARG A 289 -18.76 2.52 -11.95
CA ARG A 289 -19.34 2.36 -13.28
C ARG A 289 -19.03 0.99 -13.87
N LEU A 290 -17.79 0.51 -13.73
CA LEU A 290 -17.36 -0.84 -14.13
C LEU A 290 -18.22 -1.92 -13.46
N VAL A 291 -18.36 -1.86 -12.15
CA VAL A 291 -19.20 -2.78 -11.36
C VAL A 291 -20.66 -2.75 -11.86
N SER A 292 -21.18 -1.55 -12.13
CA SER A 292 -22.57 -1.38 -12.62
C SER A 292 -22.76 -2.00 -14.00
N LEU A 293 -21.76 -1.90 -14.91
CA LEU A 293 -21.83 -2.49 -16.26
C LEU A 293 -21.70 -4.02 -16.24
N LEU A 294 -20.90 -4.55 -15.31
CA LEU A 294 -20.75 -6.01 -15.13
C LEU A 294 -21.95 -6.64 -14.41
N THR A 295 -22.72 -5.86 -13.67
CA THR A 295 -23.91 -6.35 -12.98
C THR A 295 -25.01 -6.68 -13.97
N GLY A 296 -25.41 -7.97 -14.01
CA GLY A 296 -26.48 -8.45 -14.88
C GLY A 296 -27.88 -7.96 -14.48
N PRO A 297 -28.90 -8.27 -15.30
CA PRO A 297 -30.28 -7.81 -15.10
C PRO A 297 -30.91 -8.25 -13.78
N GLU A 298 -30.50 -9.39 -13.23
CA GLU A 298 -30.96 -9.92 -11.93
C GLU A 298 -30.42 -9.13 -10.73
N LYS A 299 -29.43 -8.27 -10.96
CA LYS A 299 -28.77 -7.43 -9.94
C LYS A 299 -28.24 -8.23 -8.74
N ASN A 300 -27.70 -9.42 -8.98
CA ASN A 300 -27.06 -10.24 -7.96
C ASN A 300 -25.67 -9.67 -7.61
N ILE A 301 -25.66 -8.50 -7.03
CA ILE A 301 -24.46 -7.80 -6.57
C ILE A 301 -24.41 -7.79 -5.04
N CYS A 302 -23.27 -8.21 -4.49
CA CYS A 302 -22.99 -8.13 -3.06
C CYS A 302 -21.76 -7.23 -2.84
N VAL A 303 -21.94 -6.13 -2.14
CA VAL A 303 -20.83 -5.25 -1.76
C VAL A 303 -20.59 -5.32 -0.27
N VAL A 304 -19.32 -5.44 0.11
CA VAL A 304 -18.87 -5.44 1.50
C VAL A 304 -17.95 -4.26 1.71
N GLY A 305 -18.16 -3.53 2.77
CA GLY A 305 -17.34 -2.37 3.05
C GLY A 305 -17.54 -1.80 4.46
N ASP A 306 -16.63 -0.93 4.81
CA ASP A 306 -16.61 -0.18 6.07
C ASP A 306 -16.48 1.31 5.75
N ASP A 307 -17.57 2.06 5.79
CA ASP A 307 -17.58 3.50 5.55
C ASP A 307 -16.62 4.26 6.49
N ASP A 308 -16.37 3.75 7.70
CA ASP A 308 -15.41 4.29 8.66
C ASP A 308 -13.95 3.99 8.29
N GLN A 309 -13.68 3.17 7.25
CA GLN A 309 -12.34 2.87 6.72
C GLN A 309 -12.11 3.40 5.30
N SER A 310 -12.91 4.38 4.82
CA SER A 310 -12.69 5.05 3.54
C SER A 310 -11.54 6.06 3.67
N ILE A 311 -10.34 5.70 3.17
CA ILE A 311 -9.09 6.45 3.34
C ILE A 311 -8.30 6.67 2.04
N TYR A 312 -8.91 6.45 0.86
CA TYR A 312 -8.25 6.58 -0.44
C TYR A 312 -8.84 7.66 -1.34
N ARG A 313 -9.44 8.72 -0.76
CA ARG A 313 -9.99 9.86 -1.51
C ARG A 313 -8.93 10.54 -2.38
N PHE A 314 -7.68 10.60 -1.90
CA PHE A 314 -6.55 11.14 -2.65
C PHE A 314 -6.21 10.33 -3.91
N ARG A 315 -6.72 9.08 -4.03
CA ARG A 315 -6.65 8.20 -5.20
C ARG A 315 -7.97 8.10 -5.95
N GLY A 316 -8.85 9.09 -5.85
CA GLY A 316 -10.12 9.11 -6.55
C GLY A 316 -11.26 8.32 -5.92
N ALA A 317 -11.05 7.65 -4.78
CA ALA A 317 -12.14 6.97 -4.06
C ALA A 317 -13.20 7.97 -3.60
N THR A 318 -14.46 7.55 -3.62
CA THR A 318 -15.58 8.35 -3.11
C THR A 318 -16.46 7.50 -2.19
N ILE A 319 -16.61 7.97 -0.96
CA ILE A 319 -17.47 7.34 0.05
C ILE A 319 -18.95 7.33 -0.38
N GLU A 320 -19.33 8.25 -1.27
CA GLU A 320 -20.67 8.35 -1.81
C GLU A 320 -21.16 7.04 -2.45
N ASN A 321 -20.27 6.23 -3.01
CA ASN A 321 -20.62 4.96 -3.62
C ASN A 321 -21.28 4.00 -2.61
N ILE A 322 -20.72 3.86 -1.41
CA ILE A 322 -21.27 2.99 -0.37
C ILE A 322 -22.45 3.67 0.35
N LEU A 323 -22.38 4.99 0.60
CA LEU A 323 -23.44 5.72 1.26
C LEU A 323 -24.73 5.70 0.44
N ASN A 324 -24.64 5.82 -0.90
CA ASN A 324 -25.78 5.89 -1.82
C ASN A 324 -26.16 4.54 -2.45
N PHE A 325 -25.55 3.42 -2.07
CA PHE A 325 -25.77 2.12 -2.70
C PHE A 325 -27.26 1.71 -2.73
N GLU A 326 -27.99 1.86 -1.63
CA GLU A 326 -29.42 1.53 -1.50
C GLU A 326 -30.30 2.40 -2.40
N ARG A 327 -29.87 3.64 -2.67
CA ARG A 327 -30.59 4.56 -3.58
C ARG A 327 -30.41 4.14 -5.03
N ILE A 328 -29.22 3.65 -5.38
CA ILE A 328 -28.86 3.24 -6.74
C ILE A 328 -29.46 1.86 -7.06
N TYR A 329 -29.30 0.91 -6.16
CA TYR A 329 -29.85 -0.45 -6.29
C TYR A 329 -31.11 -0.59 -5.43
N LYS A 330 -32.27 -0.25 -6.01
CA LYS A 330 -33.55 -0.39 -5.29
C LYS A 330 -33.80 -1.85 -4.91
N GLY A 331 -34.31 -2.05 -3.70
CA GLY A 331 -34.53 -3.37 -3.12
C GLY A 331 -33.31 -3.97 -2.43
N THR A 332 -32.26 -3.18 -2.23
CA THR A 332 -31.06 -3.61 -1.47
C THR A 332 -31.44 -4.06 -0.07
N ARG A 333 -30.94 -5.24 0.30
CA ARG A 333 -30.90 -5.69 1.68
C ARG A 333 -29.60 -5.21 2.32
N THR A 334 -29.69 -4.58 3.50
CA THR A 334 -28.51 -4.09 4.24
C THR A 334 -28.34 -4.88 5.53
N ILE A 335 -27.15 -5.46 5.74
CA ILE A 335 -26.78 -6.23 6.93
C ILE A 335 -25.57 -5.57 7.58
N ARG A 336 -25.59 -5.41 8.93
CA ARG A 336 -24.50 -4.83 9.71
C ARG A 336 -23.73 -5.89 10.47
N LEU A 337 -22.40 -5.89 10.32
CA LEU A 337 -21.50 -6.75 11.07
C LEU A 337 -20.71 -5.90 12.07
N GLU A 338 -21.18 -5.86 13.32
CA GLU A 338 -20.62 -4.98 14.38
C GLU A 338 -19.76 -5.75 15.39
N GLN A 339 -19.89 -7.07 15.47
CA GLN A 339 -19.05 -7.90 16.34
C GLN A 339 -17.63 -7.98 15.78
N ASN A 340 -16.68 -7.46 16.55
CA ASN A 340 -15.24 -7.55 16.25
C ASN A 340 -14.64 -8.81 16.89
N TYR A 341 -13.74 -9.48 16.16
CA TYR A 341 -13.03 -10.69 16.60
C TYR A 341 -11.52 -10.47 16.73
N ARG A 342 -11.04 -9.25 16.50
CA ARG A 342 -9.63 -8.89 16.46
C ARG A 342 -9.13 -8.32 17.77
N SER A 343 -9.74 -7.22 18.22
CA SER A 343 -9.26 -6.33 19.28
C SER A 343 -9.96 -6.54 20.61
N THR A 344 -9.37 -6.05 21.69
CA THR A 344 -9.98 -5.93 23.03
C THR A 344 -10.98 -4.77 23.10
N SER A 345 -11.81 -4.72 24.13
CA SER A 345 -12.86 -3.70 24.28
C SER A 345 -12.29 -2.28 24.44
N ASN A 346 -11.21 -2.08 25.18
CA ASN A 346 -10.62 -0.75 25.38
C ASN A 346 -10.13 -0.14 24.06
N ILE A 347 -9.49 -0.94 23.19
CA ILE A 347 -9.06 -0.51 21.87
C ILE A 347 -10.26 -0.11 21.01
N LEU A 348 -11.34 -0.92 21.02
CA LEU A 348 -12.54 -0.63 20.22
C LEU A 348 -13.30 0.58 20.74
N ASN A 349 -13.37 0.77 22.05
CA ASN A 349 -14.03 1.94 22.64
C ASN A 349 -13.27 3.22 22.26
N ALA A 350 -11.94 3.21 22.35
CA ALA A 350 -11.11 4.32 21.86
C ALA A 350 -11.36 4.61 20.37
N ALA A 351 -11.44 3.57 19.53
CA ALA A 351 -11.75 3.73 18.10
C ALA A 351 -13.16 4.30 17.88
N ASN A 352 -14.17 3.81 18.62
CA ASN A 352 -15.55 4.31 18.55
C ASN A 352 -15.63 5.78 18.99
N CYS A 353 -14.92 6.18 20.07
CA CYS A 353 -14.87 7.56 20.53
C CYS A 353 -14.35 8.51 19.44
N VAL A 354 -13.29 8.12 18.74
CA VAL A 354 -12.74 8.94 17.65
C VAL A 354 -13.71 9.03 16.49
N ILE A 355 -14.18 7.90 15.96
CA ILE A 355 -14.93 7.88 14.71
C ILE A 355 -16.35 8.45 14.80
N GLN A 356 -16.95 8.50 16.00
CA GLN A 356 -18.29 9.07 16.19
C GLN A 356 -18.38 10.57 15.88
N HIS A 357 -17.26 11.28 15.83
CA HIS A 357 -17.19 12.69 15.47
C HIS A 357 -17.34 12.96 13.96
N ASN A 358 -17.30 11.92 13.13
CA ASN A 358 -17.60 12.03 11.70
C ASN A 358 -19.12 12.07 11.47
N THR A 359 -19.55 12.89 10.53
CA THR A 359 -20.97 13.08 10.18
C THR A 359 -21.39 12.26 8.96
N GLU A 360 -20.48 12.10 7.97
CA GLU A 360 -20.72 11.31 6.75
C GLU A 360 -20.46 9.82 6.98
N ARG A 361 -21.44 9.15 7.68
CA ARG A 361 -21.34 7.71 7.98
C ARG A 361 -22.72 7.06 8.11
N LYS A 362 -22.77 5.73 7.88
CA LYS A 362 -23.98 4.90 8.04
C LYS A 362 -24.31 4.53 9.48
N GLY A 363 -23.43 4.86 10.42
CA GLY A 363 -23.59 4.61 11.84
C GLY A 363 -23.56 3.13 12.22
N LYS A 364 -22.46 2.71 12.85
CA LYS A 364 -22.28 1.40 13.49
C LYS A 364 -21.40 1.58 14.73
N THR A 365 -21.49 0.66 15.67
CA THR A 365 -20.67 0.65 16.89
C THR A 365 -20.06 -0.72 17.05
N LEU A 366 -18.73 -0.76 17.10
CA LEU A 366 -18.02 -2.02 17.28
C LEU A 366 -18.08 -2.49 18.72
N TRP A 367 -18.27 -3.78 18.90
CA TRP A 367 -18.20 -4.45 20.18
C TRP A 367 -17.51 -5.83 20.04
N THR A 368 -16.97 -6.36 21.15
CA THR A 368 -16.24 -7.63 21.14
C THR A 368 -16.55 -8.51 22.35
N LYS A 369 -16.21 -9.79 22.24
CA LYS A 369 -16.18 -10.78 23.32
C LYS A 369 -14.75 -11.12 23.78
N ASN A 370 -13.72 -10.43 23.25
CA ASN A 370 -12.31 -10.71 23.54
C ASN A 370 -11.83 -10.18 24.91
N GLY A 371 -12.75 -9.70 25.76
CA GLY A 371 -12.42 -9.12 27.08
C GLY A 371 -12.11 -7.62 26.99
N GLU A 372 -11.85 -7.06 28.15
CA GLU A 372 -11.58 -5.62 28.30
C GLU A 372 -10.21 -5.22 27.72
N GLY A 373 -9.17 -6.00 28.02
CA GLY A 373 -7.80 -5.75 27.62
C GLY A 373 -7.17 -4.56 28.37
N ASP A 374 -5.93 -4.25 28.00
CA ASP A 374 -5.21 -3.11 28.57
C ASP A 374 -5.75 -1.79 28.01
N LYS A 375 -5.62 -0.71 28.80
CA LYS A 375 -5.92 0.64 28.33
C LYS A 375 -4.93 1.05 27.24
N VAL A 376 -5.37 1.92 26.33
CA VAL A 376 -4.52 2.50 25.30
C VAL A 376 -3.43 3.34 25.98
N GLN A 377 -2.17 3.01 25.74
CA GLN A 377 -1.02 3.70 26.35
C GLN A 377 -0.69 4.95 25.54
N VAL A 378 -0.73 6.13 26.17
CA VAL A 378 -0.41 7.39 25.50
C VAL A 378 0.89 7.95 26.09
N TYR A 379 1.94 8.06 25.28
CA TYR A 379 3.25 8.55 25.68
C TYR A 379 3.56 9.92 25.08
N THR A 380 3.86 10.91 25.93
CA THR A 380 4.36 12.22 25.50
C THR A 380 5.89 12.25 25.58
N ALA A 381 6.55 12.20 24.44
CA ALA A 381 8.00 12.28 24.29
C ALA A 381 8.51 13.74 24.32
N GLU A 382 9.77 13.96 24.67
CA GLU A 382 10.44 15.25 24.53
C GLU A 382 10.65 15.58 23.04
N ASN A 383 11.11 14.60 22.27
CA ASN A 383 11.40 14.69 20.83
C ASN A 383 11.31 13.30 20.17
N GLU A 384 11.55 13.24 18.85
CA GLU A 384 11.48 12.01 18.06
C GLU A 384 12.52 10.93 18.44
N GLN A 385 13.64 11.31 19.07
CA GLN A 385 14.65 10.35 19.55
C GLN A 385 14.22 9.68 20.84
N ASP A 386 13.59 10.44 21.73
CA ASP A 386 13.00 9.95 22.97
C ASP A 386 11.81 9.04 22.67
N GLU A 387 10.97 9.39 21.67
CA GLU A 387 9.91 8.54 21.16
C GLU A 387 10.45 7.18 20.66
N ALA A 388 11.53 7.20 19.86
CA ALA A 388 12.18 5.99 19.36
C ALA A 388 12.77 5.10 20.47
N SER A 389 13.36 5.74 21.50
CA SER A 389 13.90 5.04 22.67
C SER A 389 12.81 4.34 23.47
N HIS A 390 11.71 5.06 23.73
CA HIS A 390 10.56 4.49 24.48
C HIS A 390 9.96 3.28 23.75
N ILE A 391 9.78 3.37 22.42
CA ILE A 391 9.28 2.24 21.60
C ILE A 391 10.22 1.03 21.73
N ALA A 392 11.53 1.24 21.63
CA ALA A 392 12.52 0.16 21.78
C ALA A 392 12.49 -0.47 23.17
N ASP A 393 12.29 0.32 24.23
CA ASP A 393 12.18 -0.18 25.60
C ASP A 393 10.94 -1.06 25.80
N VAL A 394 9.78 -0.65 25.26
CA VAL A 394 8.54 -1.43 25.30
C VAL A 394 8.69 -2.74 24.52
N ILE A 395 9.24 -2.69 23.27
CA ILE A 395 9.52 -3.91 22.49
C ILE A 395 10.46 -4.83 23.28
N GLY A 396 11.51 -4.28 23.89
CA GLY A 396 12.44 -5.03 24.73
C GLY A 396 11.79 -5.71 25.94
N GLN A 397 10.73 -5.12 26.52
CA GLN A 397 9.94 -5.73 27.57
C GLN A 397 9.10 -6.91 27.05
N HIS A 398 8.39 -6.72 25.92
CA HIS A 398 7.59 -7.81 25.33
C HIS A 398 8.45 -9.01 24.93
N LEU A 399 9.67 -8.77 24.42
CA LEU A 399 10.61 -9.87 24.10
C LEU A 399 11.05 -10.66 25.34
N LYS A 400 11.21 -9.98 26.50
CA LYS A 400 11.51 -10.67 27.77
C LYS A 400 10.33 -11.52 28.27
N GLU A 401 9.11 -11.14 27.91
CA GLU A 401 7.88 -11.87 28.21
C GLU A 401 7.59 -13.00 27.21
N GLY A 402 8.46 -13.20 26.20
CA GLY A 402 8.38 -14.29 25.22
C GLY A 402 7.67 -13.92 23.93
N GLY A 403 7.46 -12.64 23.66
CA GLY A 403 6.95 -12.13 22.39
C GLY A 403 8.00 -12.19 21.27
N HIS A 404 7.58 -11.96 20.04
CA HIS A 404 8.42 -11.92 18.84
C HIS A 404 8.51 -10.51 18.27
N LEU A 405 9.60 -10.19 17.56
CA LEU A 405 9.74 -8.90 16.87
C LEU A 405 8.61 -8.69 15.83
N ALA A 406 8.22 -9.75 15.13
CA ALA A 406 7.15 -9.74 14.14
C ALA A 406 5.75 -9.40 14.72
N ASP A 407 5.58 -9.48 16.05
CA ASP A 407 4.33 -9.09 16.71
C ASP A 407 4.10 -7.57 16.74
N HIS A 408 5.13 -6.76 16.39
CA HIS A 408 5.14 -5.32 16.57
C HIS A 408 5.09 -4.57 15.24
N ALA A 409 4.16 -3.60 15.15
CA ALA A 409 4.06 -2.68 14.02
C ALA A 409 4.14 -1.22 14.48
N ILE A 410 4.98 -0.43 13.80
CA ILE A 410 5.08 1.02 14.00
C ILE A 410 4.40 1.70 12.82
N LEU A 411 3.29 2.38 13.11
CA LEU A 411 2.44 3.03 12.13
C LEU A 411 2.60 4.55 12.20
N TYR A 412 2.79 5.17 11.04
CA TYR A 412 2.97 6.61 10.93
C TYR A 412 2.17 7.20 9.77
N ARG A 413 1.93 8.51 9.84
CA ARG A 413 1.19 9.25 8.81
C ARG A 413 2.03 9.53 7.57
N MET A 414 3.33 9.83 7.74
CA MET A 414 4.26 10.22 6.69
C MET A 414 5.56 9.43 6.77
N ASN A 415 6.10 9.01 5.62
CA ASN A 415 7.36 8.26 5.55
C ASN A 415 8.55 8.97 6.25
N ALA A 416 8.56 10.33 6.27
CA ALA A 416 9.62 11.08 6.96
C ALA A 416 9.72 10.76 8.48
N GLN A 417 8.67 10.23 9.10
CA GLN A 417 8.65 9.87 10.52
C GLN A 417 9.41 8.56 10.80
N SER A 418 9.65 7.72 9.81
CA SER A 418 10.38 6.46 10.00
C SER A 418 11.88 6.65 10.26
N ALA A 419 12.50 7.69 9.70
CA ALA A 419 13.95 7.85 9.72
C ALA A 419 14.58 7.92 11.14
N PRO A 420 14.02 8.63 12.12
CA PRO A 420 14.53 8.60 13.50
C PRO A 420 14.45 7.22 14.13
N ILE A 421 13.34 6.49 13.92
CA ILE A 421 13.13 5.13 14.44
C ILE A 421 14.11 4.16 13.78
N GLU A 422 14.22 4.18 12.45
CA GLU A 422 15.17 3.36 11.68
C GLU A 422 16.61 3.58 12.16
N SER A 423 17.01 4.85 12.30
CA SER A 423 18.34 5.21 12.79
C SER A 423 18.60 4.70 14.20
N TYR A 424 17.59 4.76 15.09
CA TYR A 424 17.69 4.23 16.45
C TYR A 424 17.79 2.71 16.44
N PHE A 425 16.91 2.02 15.73
CA PHE A 425 16.86 0.55 15.65
C PHE A 425 18.13 -0.03 15.03
N THR A 426 18.64 0.61 13.97
CA THR A 426 19.93 0.20 13.35
C THR A 426 21.08 0.29 14.36
N ARG A 427 21.15 1.38 15.15
CA ARG A 427 22.18 1.54 16.19
C ARG A 427 22.02 0.56 17.36
N ALA A 428 20.77 0.26 17.70
CA ALA A 428 20.43 -0.69 18.76
C ALA A 428 20.52 -2.16 18.31
N GLY A 429 20.71 -2.43 17.00
CA GLY A 429 20.74 -3.79 16.45
C GLY A 429 19.39 -4.48 16.46
N ILE A 430 18.27 -3.73 16.44
CA ILE A 430 16.91 -4.27 16.39
C ILE A 430 16.54 -4.58 14.94
N PRO A 431 16.28 -5.86 14.58
CA PRO A 431 15.84 -6.23 13.23
C PRO A 431 14.50 -5.56 12.90
N HIS A 432 14.44 -4.85 11.77
CA HIS A 432 13.25 -4.15 11.33
C HIS A 432 13.15 -4.10 9.81
N LYS A 433 11.93 -3.86 9.30
CA LYS A 433 11.64 -3.69 7.87
C LYS A 433 10.70 -2.51 7.65
N ILE A 434 11.07 -1.64 6.72
CA ILE A 434 10.20 -0.57 6.23
C ILE A 434 9.42 -1.10 5.02
N VAL A 435 8.09 -1.07 5.11
CA VAL A 435 7.18 -1.38 4.00
C VAL A 435 6.90 -0.09 3.22
N GLY A 436 7.04 -0.12 1.90
CA GLY A 436 6.93 1.07 1.04
C GLY A 436 8.28 1.73 0.70
N GLY A 437 9.38 0.98 0.83
CA GLY A 437 10.71 1.36 0.31
C GLY A 437 10.83 1.15 -1.19
N GLN A 438 12.05 1.26 -1.76
CA GLN A 438 12.30 1.01 -3.17
C GLN A 438 11.98 -0.46 -3.52
N ARG A 439 11.06 -0.67 -4.45
CA ARG A 439 10.65 -2.01 -4.90
C ARG A 439 11.77 -2.71 -5.65
N PHE A 440 11.79 -4.04 -5.59
CA PHE A 440 12.72 -4.86 -6.38
C PHE A 440 12.62 -4.55 -7.87
N ASN A 441 11.39 -4.46 -8.40
CA ASN A 441 11.13 -4.19 -9.82
C ASN A 441 11.45 -2.75 -10.25
N ASP A 442 11.62 -1.81 -9.32
CA ASP A 442 12.03 -0.42 -9.62
C ASP A 442 13.55 -0.24 -9.68
N ARG A 443 14.34 -1.27 -9.31
CA ARG A 443 15.80 -1.25 -9.44
C ARG A 443 16.20 -1.14 -10.89
N LYS A 444 17.24 -0.33 -11.17
CA LYS A 444 17.63 0.01 -12.54
C LYS A 444 17.85 -1.24 -13.41
N GLU A 445 18.66 -2.18 -12.94
CA GLU A 445 19.04 -3.41 -13.66
C GLU A 445 17.83 -4.31 -13.93
N VAL A 446 16.93 -4.45 -12.96
CA VAL A 446 15.70 -5.25 -13.09
C VAL A 446 14.77 -4.60 -14.13
N LYS A 447 14.58 -3.29 -14.04
CA LYS A 447 13.72 -2.53 -14.94
C LYS A 447 14.27 -2.48 -16.37
N ASP A 448 15.59 -2.48 -16.54
CA ASP A 448 16.24 -2.54 -17.85
C ASP A 448 15.99 -3.91 -18.51
N ILE A 449 16.14 -5.02 -17.76
CA ILE A 449 15.84 -6.37 -18.27
C ILE A 449 14.36 -6.52 -18.62
N HIS A 450 13.45 -6.08 -17.73
CA HIS A 450 12.01 -6.08 -18.03
C HIS A 450 11.69 -5.24 -19.29
N SER A 451 12.42 -4.15 -19.54
CA SER A 451 12.24 -3.35 -20.75
C SER A 451 12.65 -4.11 -22.01
N TYR A 452 13.74 -4.92 -21.96
CA TYR A 452 14.08 -5.83 -23.04
C TYR A 452 12.99 -6.89 -23.29
N MET A 453 12.51 -7.51 -22.23
CA MET A 453 11.41 -8.48 -22.31
C MET A 453 10.14 -7.85 -22.93
N SER A 454 9.84 -6.62 -22.53
CA SER A 454 8.65 -5.90 -23.02
C SER A 454 8.70 -5.54 -24.49
N ILE A 455 9.86 -5.14 -25.06
CA ILE A 455 9.96 -4.86 -26.50
C ILE A 455 9.85 -6.13 -27.36
N VAL A 456 10.16 -7.30 -26.80
CA VAL A 456 9.94 -8.59 -27.47
C VAL A 456 8.43 -8.90 -27.52
N ALA A 457 7.70 -8.66 -26.42
CA ALA A 457 6.24 -8.83 -26.38
C ALA A 457 5.48 -7.77 -27.19
N ASN A 458 5.93 -6.49 -27.12
CA ASN A 458 5.33 -5.37 -27.84
C ASN A 458 6.40 -4.56 -28.61
N PRO A 459 6.63 -4.83 -29.90
CA PRO A 459 7.62 -4.12 -30.73
C PRO A 459 7.34 -2.62 -30.93
N ARG A 460 6.16 -2.13 -30.56
CA ARG A 460 5.76 -0.72 -30.68
C ARG A 460 6.06 0.10 -29.43
N ASP A 461 6.63 -0.52 -28.39
CA ASP A 461 6.96 0.17 -27.15
C ASP A 461 8.25 1.00 -27.29
N ASP A 462 8.14 2.13 -27.95
CA ASP A 462 9.24 3.06 -28.16
C ASP A 462 9.77 3.68 -26.85
N VAL A 463 8.97 3.73 -25.79
CA VAL A 463 9.37 4.27 -24.47
C VAL A 463 10.39 3.37 -23.81
N ARG A 464 10.12 2.07 -23.77
CA ARG A 464 11.05 1.07 -23.23
C ARG A 464 12.23 0.82 -24.14
N LEU A 465 12.02 0.89 -25.46
CA LEU A 465 13.14 0.84 -26.43
C LEU A 465 14.14 1.98 -26.22
N ARG A 466 13.68 3.21 -26.04
CA ARG A 466 14.56 4.36 -25.73
C ARG A 466 15.37 4.17 -24.45
N ARG A 467 14.84 3.45 -23.48
CA ARG A 467 15.52 3.16 -22.23
C ARG A 467 16.73 2.25 -22.43
N ILE A 468 16.61 1.23 -23.29
CA ILE A 468 17.57 0.12 -23.36
C ILE A 468 18.44 0.11 -24.61
N ILE A 469 18.11 0.86 -25.64
CA ILE A 469 18.83 0.83 -26.94
C ILE A 469 20.34 1.06 -26.78
N ASN A 470 20.74 1.85 -25.79
CA ASN A 470 22.15 2.12 -25.46
C ASN A 470 22.55 1.66 -24.04
N GLU A 471 21.84 0.74 -23.45
CA GLU A 471 22.12 0.14 -22.13
C GLU A 471 22.10 -1.39 -22.24
N PRO A 472 23.24 -2.10 -22.21
CA PRO A 472 24.65 -1.62 -22.13
C PRO A 472 25.07 -0.69 -23.27
N ALA A 473 26.14 0.08 -23.05
CA ALA A 473 26.58 1.10 -23.99
C ALA A 473 26.97 0.52 -25.36
N ARG A 474 26.26 0.96 -26.44
CA ARG A 474 26.41 0.49 -27.82
C ARG A 474 26.85 1.58 -28.81
N LYS A 475 27.26 2.73 -28.31
CA LYS A 475 27.61 3.92 -29.14
C LYS A 475 26.42 4.48 -29.93
N ILE A 476 25.18 4.27 -29.43
CA ILE A 476 23.97 4.88 -29.97
C ILE A 476 23.65 6.10 -29.09
N GLY A 477 24.05 7.28 -29.54
CA GLY A 477 23.89 8.52 -28.76
C GLY A 477 22.48 9.09 -28.82
N ALA A 478 22.16 10.03 -27.91
CA ALA A 478 20.84 10.66 -27.82
C ALA A 478 20.38 11.30 -29.13
N THR A 479 21.29 11.93 -29.87
CA THR A 479 20.97 12.52 -31.20
C THR A 479 20.51 11.46 -32.22
N THR A 480 21.13 10.26 -32.20
CA THR A 480 20.73 9.16 -33.09
C THR A 480 19.33 8.66 -32.71
N ILE A 481 19.06 8.52 -31.39
CA ILE A 481 17.74 8.10 -30.87
C ILE A 481 16.65 9.10 -31.28
N GLU A 482 16.91 10.39 -31.19
CA GLU A 482 15.95 11.42 -31.64
C GLU A 482 15.71 11.36 -33.18
N VAL A 483 16.76 11.13 -33.97
CA VAL A 483 16.59 10.95 -35.44
C VAL A 483 15.74 9.73 -35.77
N ILE A 484 15.93 8.60 -35.04
CA ILE A 484 15.10 7.40 -35.22
C ILE A 484 13.64 7.71 -34.87
N ALA A 485 13.42 8.40 -33.76
CA ALA A 485 12.07 8.77 -33.31
C ALA A 485 11.36 9.73 -34.30
N ASP A 486 12.09 10.72 -34.83
CA ASP A 486 11.54 11.63 -35.83
C ASP A 486 11.18 10.90 -37.13
N LEU A 487 11.99 9.92 -37.55
CA LEU A 487 11.72 9.09 -38.73
C LEU A 487 10.49 8.18 -38.49
N ALA A 488 10.41 7.55 -37.33
CA ALA A 488 9.29 6.72 -36.92
C ALA A 488 7.97 7.52 -36.91
N ALA A 489 7.97 8.71 -36.30
CA ALA A 489 6.82 9.60 -36.27
C ALA A 489 6.40 10.12 -37.67
N GLN A 490 7.35 10.43 -38.53
CA GLN A 490 7.08 10.88 -39.91
C GLN A 490 6.41 9.79 -40.78
N GLN A 491 6.73 8.53 -40.50
CA GLN A 491 6.21 7.39 -41.32
C GLN A 491 5.07 6.65 -40.63
N GLY A 492 4.75 6.97 -39.37
CA GLY A 492 3.72 6.28 -38.59
C GLY A 492 4.07 4.82 -38.23
N ILE A 493 5.38 4.50 -38.11
CA ILE A 493 5.91 3.17 -37.75
C ILE A 493 6.65 3.22 -36.41
N SER A 494 7.01 2.07 -35.85
CA SER A 494 7.78 2.02 -34.61
C SER A 494 9.25 2.41 -34.80
N MET A 495 9.91 2.83 -33.73
CA MET A 495 11.37 3.06 -33.76
C MET A 495 12.13 1.78 -34.09
N LEU A 496 11.63 0.61 -33.70
CA LEU A 496 12.23 -0.68 -34.00
C LEU A 496 12.17 -1.01 -35.50
N ASP A 497 11.06 -0.65 -36.18
CA ASP A 497 10.95 -0.76 -37.63
C ASP A 497 11.97 0.12 -38.36
N VAL A 498 12.22 1.35 -37.87
CA VAL A 498 13.27 2.22 -38.40
C VAL A 498 14.66 1.60 -38.21
N ILE A 499 14.91 0.97 -37.05
CA ILE A 499 16.19 0.31 -36.74
C ILE A 499 16.44 -0.90 -37.64
N SER A 500 15.42 -1.70 -37.94
CA SER A 500 15.51 -2.88 -38.82
C SER A 500 15.88 -2.52 -40.26
N HIS A 501 15.55 -1.29 -40.69
CA HIS A 501 15.82 -0.74 -42.01
C HIS A 501 16.76 0.48 -41.99
N ALA A 502 17.67 0.52 -41.00
CA ALA A 502 18.53 1.69 -40.75
C ALA A 502 19.41 2.10 -41.96
N ASP A 503 19.74 1.16 -42.86
CA ASP A 503 20.50 1.38 -44.09
C ASP A 503 19.74 2.18 -45.14
N GLN A 504 18.41 2.21 -45.08
CA GLN A 504 17.57 2.97 -46.05
C GLN A 504 17.50 4.48 -45.68
N TYR A 505 17.97 4.87 -44.48
CA TYR A 505 17.88 6.24 -44.01
C TYR A 505 19.24 6.95 -44.05
N ALA A 506 19.44 7.88 -44.98
CA ALA A 506 20.70 8.64 -45.11
C ALA A 506 21.11 9.35 -43.80
N LYS A 507 20.13 9.80 -42.97
CA LYS A 507 20.38 10.44 -41.66
C LYS A 507 21.02 9.49 -40.64
N LEU A 508 20.88 8.17 -40.79
CA LEU A 508 21.41 7.15 -39.90
C LEU A 508 22.72 6.52 -40.38
N SER A 509 23.28 6.96 -41.51
CA SER A 509 24.44 6.36 -42.17
C SER A 509 25.65 6.10 -41.24
N ARG A 510 25.89 6.95 -40.24
CA ARG A 510 26.97 6.81 -39.24
C ARG A 510 26.65 5.83 -38.13
N ALA A 511 25.38 5.48 -37.93
CA ALA A 511 24.89 4.63 -36.84
C ALA A 511 24.42 3.24 -37.34
N ILE A 512 24.49 2.92 -38.62
CA ILE A 512 23.99 1.66 -39.21
C ILE A 512 24.57 0.43 -38.46
N ALA A 513 25.89 0.35 -38.28
CA ALA A 513 26.51 -0.82 -37.64
C ALA A 513 26.09 -1.01 -36.16
N PRO A 514 26.05 0.01 -35.29
CA PRO A 514 25.49 -0.11 -33.96
C PRO A 514 24.02 -0.50 -33.93
N LEU A 515 23.19 0.05 -34.85
CA LEU A 515 21.77 -0.22 -34.94
C LEU A 515 21.50 -1.65 -35.39
N PHE A 516 22.22 -2.17 -36.40
CA PHE A 516 22.09 -3.57 -36.79
C PHE A 516 22.60 -4.54 -35.74
N LYS A 517 23.58 -4.17 -34.91
CA LYS A 517 23.96 -5.00 -33.73
C LYS A 517 22.82 -5.05 -32.72
N PHE A 518 22.10 -3.97 -32.51
CA PHE A 518 20.93 -3.98 -31.63
C PHE A 518 19.80 -4.81 -32.24
N TRP A 519 19.57 -4.71 -33.54
CA TRP A 519 18.59 -5.52 -34.28
C TRP A 519 18.91 -7.02 -34.19
N ASP A 520 20.18 -7.43 -34.37
CA ASP A 520 20.62 -8.82 -34.18
C ASP A 520 20.35 -9.34 -32.75
N ILE A 521 20.57 -8.51 -31.73
CA ILE A 521 20.20 -8.85 -30.35
C ILE A 521 18.69 -9.09 -30.25
N TYR A 522 17.88 -8.19 -30.79
CA TYR A 522 16.44 -8.31 -30.74
C TYR A 522 15.95 -9.60 -31.44
N GLN A 523 16.47 -9.92 -32.63
CA GLN A 523 16.12 -11.16 -33.34
C GLN A 523 16.48 -12.42 -32.52
N LYS A 524 17.65 -12.44 -31.87
CA LYS A 524 18.06 -13.54 -31.01
C LYS A 524 17.16 -13.69 -29.78
N LEU A 525 16.66 -12.60 -29.26
CA LEU A 525 15.72 -12.65 -28.15
C LEU A 525 14.35 -13.20 -28.61
N GLN A 526 13.89 -12.85 -29.79
CA GLN A 526 12.66 -13.44 -30.36
C GLN A 526 12.83 -14.95 -30.57
N GLU A 527 13.94 -15.39 -31.18
CA GLU A 527 14.25 -16.82 -31.38
C GLU A 527 14.34 -17.57 -30.02
N SER A 528 14.92 -16.94 -29.00
CA SER A 528 15.00 -17.52 -27.66
C SER A 528 13.61 -17.70 -27.04
N LEU A 529 12.72 -16.72 -27.15
CA LEU A 529 11.36 -16.81 -26.63
C LEU A 529 10.54 -17.93 -27.32
N GLU A 530 10.74 -18.14 -28.62
CA GLU A 530 10.04 -19.19 -29.39
C GLU A 530 10.55 -20.61 -29.08
N THR A 531 11.81 -20.76 -28.65
CA THR A 531 12.48 -22.07 -28.54
C THR A 531 12.74 -22.53 -27.12
N LYS A 532 12.67 -21.66 -26.12
CA LYS A 532 13.04 -21.91 -24.72
C LYS A 532 11.91 -21.66 -23.75
N THR A 533 12.07 -22.15 -22.53
CA THR A 533 11.19 -21.80 -21.41
C THR A 533 11.37 -20.34 -21.00
N LEU A 534 10.37 -19.76 -20.33
CA LEU A 534 10.39 -18.34 -19.98
C LEU A 534 11.52 -17.96 -19.01
N ASP A 535 11.91 -18.85 -18.11
CA ASP A 535 13.05 -18.65 -17.20
C ASP A 535 14.40 -18.76 -17.93
N GLU A 536 14.52 -19.65 -18.90
CA GLU A 536 15.69 -19.73 -19.82
C GLU A 536 15.76 -18.48 -20.69
N PHE A 537 14.63 -18.03 -21.24
CA PHE A 537 14.54 -16.76 -21.97
C PHE A 537 14.99 -15.57 -21.11
N ALA A 538 14.55 -15.48 -19.86
CA ALA A 538 14.99 -14.41 -18.96
C ALA A 538 16.51 -14.43 -18.71
N SER A 539 17.10 -15.61 -18.60
CA SER A 539 18.55 -15.79 -18.54
C SER A 539 19.25 -15.34 -19.82
N ASP A 540 18.68 -15.71 -20.98
CA ASP A 540 19.21 -15.31 -22.30
C ASP A 540 19.14 -13.80 -22.52
N VAL A 541 18.08 -13.12 -22.05
CA VAL A 541 17.99 -11.66 -22.10
C VAL A 541 19.20 -11.04 -21.39
N ILE A 542 19.57 -11.53 -20.22
CA ILE A 542 20.72 -11.03 -19.45
C ILE A 542 22.05 -11.27 -20.19
N GLU A 543 22.22 -12.45 -20.82
CA GLU A 543 23.46 -12.84 -21.49
C GLU A 543 23.60 -12.22 -22.89
N ILE A 544 22.58 -12.35 -23.76
CA ILE A 544 22.59 -11.91 -25.16
C ILE A 544 22.73 -10.39 -25.27
N THR A 545 22.08 -9.66 -24.35
CA THR A 545 22.21 -8.19 -24.30
C THR A 545 23.59 -7.72 -23.83
N GLY A 546 24.37 -8.59 -23.17
CA GLY A 546 25.67 -8.27 -22.55
C GLY A 546 25.54 -7.55 -21.22
N TYR A 547 24.36 -7.58 -20.58
CA TYR A 547 24.10 -6.86 -19.33
C TYR A 547 24.91 -7.44 -18.16
N ARG A 548 25.03 -8.78 -18.07
CA ARG A 548 25.91 -9.46 -17.08
C ARG A 548 27.36 -9.07 -17.27
N ALA A 549 27.89 -9.17 -18.49
CA ALA A 549 29.26 -8.83 -18.78
C ALA A 549 29.61 -7.37 -18.43
N MET A 550 28.67 -6.44 -18.64
CA MET A 550 28.80 -5.04 -18.22
C MET A 550 28.97 -4.93 -16.71
N LEU A 551 28.10 -5.56 -15.92
CA LEU A 551 28.16 -5.49 -14.44
C LEU A 551 29.40 -6.19 -13.88
N GLU A 552 29.83 -7.31 -14.47
CA GLU A 552 31.09 -8.00 -14.10
C GLU A 552 32.32 -7.12 -14.37
N ALA A 553 32.31 -6.39 -15.51
CA ALA A 553 33.36 -5.43 -15.80
C ALA A 553 33.36 -4.26 -14.82
N ASP A 554 32.22 -3.79 -14.36
CA ASP A 554 32.10 -2.73 -13.36
C ASP A 554 32.52 -3.21 -11.97
N ALA A 555 32.15 -4.44 -11.57
CA ALA A 555 32.64 -5.09 -10.36
C ALA A 555 34.18 -5.24 -10.35
N ALA A 556 34.76 -5.60 -11.49
CA ALA A 556 36.22 -5.70 -11.64
C ALA A 556 36.92 -4.32 -11.53
N LYS A 557 36.23 -3.21 -11.80
CA LYS A 557 36.72 -1.84 -11.59
C LYS A 557 36.56 -1.35 -10.15
N GLY A 558 35.92 -2.13 -9.27
CA GLY A 558 35.72 -1.80 -7.87
C GLY A 558 34.46 -0.98 -7.57
N HIS A 559 33.44 -1.00 -8.43
CA HIS A 559 32.13 -0.44 -8.12
C HIS A 559 31.43 -1.35 -7.12
N GLU A 560 31.23 -0.86 -5.88
CA GLU A 560 30.70 -1.66 -4.74
C GLU A 560 29.26 -2.16 -4.99
N ASP A 561 28.45 -1.41 -5.72
CA ASP A 561 27.05 -1.74 -6.04
C ASP A 561 26.89 -2.81 -7.16
N ALA A 562 27.95 -3.09 -7.93
CA ALA A 562 27.87 -4.01 -9.07
C ALA A 562 27.62 -5.47 -8.63
N ALA A 563 28.13 -5.89 -7.47
CA ALA A 563 27.89 -7.22 -6.91
C ALA A 563 26.42 -7.39 -6.50
N ASP A 564 25.83 -6.40 -5.86
CA ASP A 564 24.41 -6.41 -5.47
C ASP A 564 23.50 -6.44 -6.70
N ARG A 565 23.85 -5.69 -7.75
CA ARG A 565 23.13 -5.68 -9.02
C ARG A 565 23.20 -7.01 -9.76
N LEU A 566 24.34 -7.70 -9.74
CA LEU A 566 24.47 -9.07 -10.26
C LEU A 566 23.60 -10.06 -9.47
N GLN A 567 23.54 -9.93 -8.15
CA GLN A 567 22.66 -10.74 -7.33
C GLN A 567 21.17 -10.47 -7.66
N ASN A 568 20.81 -9.22 -7.92
CA ASN A 568 19.45 -8.86 -8.34
C ASN A 568 19.06 -9.49 -9.68
N LEU A 569 19.98 -9.60 -10.65
CA LEU A 569 19.71 -10.31 -11.91
C LEU A 569 19.46 -11.81 -11.66
N GLY A 570 20.21 -12.44 -10.77
CA GLY A 570 19.95 -13.83 -10.37
C GLY A 570 18.59 -14.00 -9.70
N GLN A 571 18.21 -13.06 -8.83
CA GLN A 571 16.89 -13.09 -8.19
C GLN A 571 15.76 -12.87 -9.20
N LEU A 572 15.95 -12.04 -10.23
CA LEU A 572 14.97 -11.85 -11.30
C LEU A 572 14.67 -13.18 -12.01
N VAL A 573 15.70 -13.94 -12.40
CA VAL A 573 15.53 -15.27 -13.04
C VAL A 573 14.76 -16.22 -12.11
N ASN A 574 15.08 -16.22 -10.80
CA ASN A 574 14.37 -17.04 -9.83
C ASN A 574 12.88 -16.63 -9.72
N ASN A 575 12.58 -15.33 -9.81
CA ASN A 575 11.19 -14.84 -9.79
C ASN A 575 10.42 -15.29 -11.03
N VAL A 576 11.05 -15.25 -12.23
CA VAL A 576 10.45 -15.77 -13.47
C VAL A 576 10.19 -17.28 -13.35
N LYS A 577 11.15 -18.04 -12.82
CA LYS A 577 10.97 -19.47 -12.60
C LYS A 577 9.83 -19.77 -11.64
N SER A 578 9.74 -19.04 -10.52
CA SER A 578 8.63 -19.18 -9.57
C SER A 578 7.28 -18.88 -10.22
N TYR A 579 7.21 -17.90 -11.12
CA TYR A 579 6.02 -17.63 -11.92
C TYR A 579 5.66 -18.81 -12.83
N CYS A 580 6.64 -19.40 -13.52
CA CYS A 580 6.43 -20.58 -14.36
C CYS A 580 5.94 -21.78 -13.54
N ASP A 581 6.54 -22.02 -12.36
CA ASP A 581 6.15 -23.10 -11.46
C ASP A 581 4.70 -22.95 -10.95
N GLN A 582 4.23 -21.71 -10.79
CA GLN A 582 2.87 -21.40 -10.34
C GLN A 582 1.81 -21.51 -11.45
N HIS A 583 2.15 -21.17 -12.68
CA HIS A 583 1.21 -21.09 -13.81
C HIS A 583 1.31 -22.29 -14.78
N GLY A 584 2.36 -23.12 -14.68
CA GLY A 584 2.53 -24.31 -15.50
C GLY A 584 2.49 -24.01 -17.00
N GLU A 585 1.61 -24.70 -17.73
CA GLU A 585 1.46 -24.54 -19.18
C GLU A 585 0.83 -23.19 -19.59
N GLU A 586 0.20 -22.45 -18.68
CA GLU A 586 -0.38 -21.13 -18.94
C GLU A 586 0.64 -19.99 -18.77
N ALA A 587 1.88 -20.28 -18.34
CA ALA A 587 2.91 -19.29 -18.16
C ALA A 587 3.28 -18.67 -19.52
N SER A 588 3.19 -17.33 -19.61
CA SER A 588 3.54 -16.55 -20.81
C SER A 588 4.34 -15.31 -20.44
N LEU A 589 5.06 -14.74 -21.42
CA LEU A 589 5.82 -13.50 -21.21
C LEU A 589 4.89 -12.34 -20.88
N GLU A 590 3.79 -12.22 -21.58
CA GLU A 590 2.78 -11.18 -21.36
C GLU A 590 2.19 -11.29 -19.94
N GLY A 591 1.82 -12.50 -19.51
CA GLY A 591 1.28 -12.75 -18.19
C GLY A 591 2.29 -12.42 -17.07
N TYR A 592 3.57 -12.77 -17.26
CA TYR A 592 4.63 -12.40 -16.32
C TYR A 592 4.79 -10.87 -16.19
N LEU A 593 4.81 -10.16 -17.33
CA LEU A 593 4.92 -8.70 -17.35
C LEU A 593 3.69 -8.01 -16.72
N GLU A 594 2.51 -8.60 -16.85
CA GLU A 594 1.28 -8.16 -16.18
C GLU A 594 1.38 -8.31 -14.66
N ASP A 595 1.78 -9.49 -14.21
CA ASP A 595 1.93 -9.75 -12.77
C ASP A 595 2.88 -8.74 -12.12
N ILE A 596 4.04 -8.48 -12.75
CA ILE A 596 5.00 -7.49 -12.24
C ILE A 596 4.38 -6.09 -12.17
N ALA A 597 3.64 -5.69 -13.21
CA ALA A 597 3.02 -4.37 -13.26
C ALA A 597 1.96 -4.17 -12.15
N LEU A 598 1.28 -5.25 -11.77
CA LEU A 598 0.17 -5.23 -10.81
C LEU A 598 0.58 -5.50 -9.35
N ILE A 599 1.85 -5.86 -9.07
CA ILE A 599 2.36 -6.08 -7.71
C ILE A 599 2.42 -4.76 -6.94
N SER A 600 1.87 -4.74 -5.74
CA SER A 600 1.95 -3.63 -4.78
C SER A 600 3.01 -3.88 -3.68
N ASP A 601 3.40 -2.82 -2.95
CA ASP A 601 4.40 -2.92 -1.86
C ASP A 601 3.97 -3.89 -0.75
N ILE A 602 2.67 -3.95 -0.49
CA ILE A 602 2.11 -4.81 0.55
C ILE A 602 2.13 -6.30 0.16
N ASP A 603 2.10 -6.59 -1.16
CA ASP A 603 2.18 -7.97 -1.66
C ASP A 603 3.58 -8.58 -1.42
N SER A 604 4.61 -7.74 -1.27
CA SER A 604 5.98 -8.15 -0.96
C SER A 604 6.25 -8.33 0.55
N TYR A 605 5.26 -8.05 1.40
CA TYR A 605 5.42 -8.19 2.85
C TYR A 605 5.37 -9.66 3.27
N ASN A 606 6.49 -10.15 3.84
CA ASN A 606 6.62 -11.50 4.39
C ASN A 606 6.36 -11.50 5.90
N GLU A 607 5.25 -12.06 6.32
CA GLU A 607 4.83 -12.16 7.73
C GLU A 607 5.67 -13.17 8.56
N SER A 608 6.46 -14.04 7.91
CA SER A 608 7.22 -15.09 8.59
C SER A 608 8.60 -14.63 9.09
N ALA A 609 9.05 -13.44 8.72
CA ALA A 609 10.35 -12.91 9.17
C ALA A 609 10.21 -12.26 10.55
N ASP A 610 11.02 -12.69 11.53
CA ASP A 610 10.99 -12.13 12.88
C ASP A 610 11.71 -10.78 12.94
N GLN A 611 10.99 -9.72 12.60
CA GLN A 611 11.44 -8.33 12.54
C GLN A 611 10.29 -7.34 12.81
N VAL A 612 10.60 -6.20 13.43
CA VAL A 612 9.63 -5.12 13.64
C VAL A 612 9.25 -4.49 12.30
N VAL A 613 7.97 -4.24 12.09
CA VAL A 613 7.49 -3.67 10.84
C VAL A 613 7.18 -2.18 10.98
N LEU A 614 7.71 -1.36 10.08
CA LEU A 614 7.49 0.07 9.99
C LEU A 614 6.73 0.37 8.70
N MET A 615 5.57 1.04 8.80
CA MET A 615 4.78 1.38 7.61
C MET A 615 3.86 2.58 7.82
N THR A 616 3.35 3.14 6.73
CA THR A 616 2.29 4.15 6.85
C THR A 616 0.99 3.51 7.32
N ILE A 617 0.11 4.28 7.97
CA ILE A 617 -1.22 3.80 8.35
C ILE A 617 -2.01 3.34 7.13
N HIS A 618 -1.84 4.00 5.97
CA HIS A 618 -2.47 3.57 4.71
C HIS A 618 -2.02 2.17 4.28
N SER A 619 -0.72 1.88 4.40
CA SER A 619 -0.17 0.55 4.08
C SER A 619 -0.60 -0.53 5.09
N ALA A 620 -0.97 -0.14 6.30
CA ALA A 620 -1.44 -1.06 7.34
C ALA A 620 -2.91 -1.50 7.15
N LYS A 621 -3.66 -0.88 6.21
CA LYS A 621 -5.03 -1.30 5.92
C LYS A 621 -5.05 -2.75 5.45
N GLY A 622 -5.95 -3.54 6.03
CA GLY A 622 -6.02 -5.00 5.76
C GLY A 622 -5.13 -5.86 6.68
N LEU A 623 -4.09 -5.30 7.28
CA LEU A 623 -3.20 -5.99 8.22
C LEU A 623 -3.69 -5.90 9.67
N GLU A 624 -3.05 -6.69 10.56
CA GLU A 624 -3.36 -6.71 11.99
C GLU A 624 -2.19 -7.28 12.80
N PHE A 625 -1.86 -6.64 13.93
CA PHE A 625 -0.71 -6.98 14.74
C PHE A 625 -1.08 -7.10 16.22
N PRO A 626 -0.43 -7.98 17.00
CA PRO A 626 -0.60 -8.03 18.45
C PRO A 626 -0.36 -6.68 19.13
N TYR A 627 0.74 -5.99 18.78
CA TYR A 627 1.19 -4.73 19.36
C TYR A 627 1.35 -3.67 18.28
N VAL A 628 0.67 -2.54 18.44
CA VAL A 628 0.72 -1.43 17.48
C VAL A 628 1.19 -0.15 18.14
N PHE A 629 2.19 0.50 17.55
CA PHE A 629 2.65 1.83 17.91
C PHE A 629 2.17 2.82 16.85
N LEU A 630 1.30 3.75 17.25
CA LEU A 630 0.80 4.83 16.41
C LEU A 630 1.53 6.12 16.77
N ILE A 631 2.52 6.51 15.96
CA ILE A 631 3.47 7.56 16.32
C ILE A 631 3.16 8.92 15.69
N GLY A 632 3.62 9.98 16.33
CA GLY A 632 3.50 11.36 15.84
C GLY A 632 2.07 11.86 15.79
N MET A 633 1.28 11.54 16.82
CA MET A 633 -0.10 12.04 16.99
C MET A 633 -0.09 13.50 17.44
N GLU A 634 0.18 14.39 16.47
CA GLU A 634 0.42 15.83 16.68
C GLU A 634 -0.32 16.67 15.65
N GLU A 635 -0.87 17.80 16.05
CA GLU A 635 -1.50 18.78 15.16
C GLU A 635 -0.51 19.27 14.07
N GLY A 636 -0.88 19.12 12.81
CA GLY A 636 -0.02 19.48 11.67
C GLY A 636 0.79 18.29 11.12
N VAL A 637 0.89 17.19 11.88
CA VAL A 637 1.46 15.90 11.48
C VAL A 637 0.35 14.89 11.24
N PHE A 638 -0.46 14.64 12.26
CA PHE A 638 -1.65 13.78 12.20
C PHE A 638 -2.72 14.29 13.18
N PRO A 639 -3.76 15.00 12.70
CA PRO A 639 -4.07 15.30 11.29
C PRO A 639 -3.05 16.23 10.62
N SER A 640 -2.95 16.09 9.29
CA SER A 640 -2.05 16.91 8.47
C SER A 640 -2.46 18.38 8.50
N GLU A 641 -1.49 19.31 8.29
CA GLU A 641 -1.80 20.75 8.28
C GLU A 641 -2.87 21.11 7.22
N MET A 642 -2.80 20.44 6.06
CA MET A 642 -3.72 20.72 4.95
C MET A 642 -5.16 20.30 5.24
N SER A 643 -5.36 19.22 5.99
CA SER A 643 -6.71 18.71 6.30
C SER A 643 -7.52 19.61 7.25
N LYS A 644 -6.84 20.53 7.96
CA LYS A 644 -7.51 21.50 8.86
C LYS A 644 -8.44 22.48 8.15
N TYR A 645 -8.25 22.68 6.83
CA TYR A 645 -9.02 23.65 6.04
C TYR A 645 -10.25 23.07 5.35
N SER A 646 -10.49 21.75 5.47
CA SER A 646 -11.61 21.06 4.87
C SER A 646 -12.18 20.04 5.86
N GLU A 647 -13.46 20.15 6.19
CA GLU A 647 -14.11 19.21 7.09
C GLU A 647 -14.08 17.78 6.53
N ALA A 648 -14.33 17.61 5.23
CA ALA A 648 -14.27 16.31 4.57
C ALA A 648 -12.87 15.67 4.60
N ASP A 649 -11.79 16.48 4.54
CA ASP A 649 -10.44 15.98 4.64
C ASP A 649 -10.06 15.66 6.10
N LEU A 650 -10.60 16.42 7.05
CA LEU A 650 -10.44 16.12 8.48
C LEU A 650 -11.18 14.83 8.85
N GLU A 651 -12.37 14.61 8.31
CA GLU A 651 -13.08 13.33 8.49
C GLU A 651 -12.32 12.15 7.90
N GLU A 652 -11.62 12.31 6.75
CA GLU A 652 -10.75 11.26 6.19
C GLU A 652 -9.55 10.99 7.09
N GLU A 653 -8.88 12.02 7.63
CA GLU A 653 -7.80 11.84 8.61
C GLU A 653 -8.30 11.12 9.88
N ARG A 654 -9.54 11.39 10.32
CA ARG A 654 -10.14 10.69 11.45
C ARG A 654 -10.44 9.22 11.13
N ARG A 655 -10.91 8.90 9.90
CA ARG A 655 -11.01 7.51 9.43
C ARG A 655 -9.65 6.83 9.38
N LEU A 656 -8.61 7.56 9.02
CA LEU A 656 -7.23 7.05 9.04
C LEU A 656 -6.77 6.75 10.49
N ALA A 657 -7.08 7.61 11.45
CA ALA A 657 -6.81 7.33 12.88
C ALA A 657 -7.57 6.09 13.36
N TYR A 658 -8.86 5.98 13.02
CA TYR A 658 -9.66 4.78 13.29
C TYR A 658 -9.05 3.52 12.67
N VAL A 659 -8.55 3.59 11.43
CA VAL A 659 -7.83 2.47 10.79
C VAL A 659 -6.60 2.11 11.62
N GLY A 660 -5.76 3.07 12.00
CA GLY A 660 -4.55 2.82 12.80
C GLY A 660 -4.85 2.14 14.13
N ILE A 661 -5.81 2.66 14.90
CA ILE A 661 -6.25 2.12 16.18
C ILE A 661 -6.73 0.67 16.03
N THR A 662 -7.57 0.40 15.02
CA THR A 662 -8.17 -0.92 14.80
C THR A 662 -7.21 -1.96 14.19
N ARG A 663 -5.91 -1.64 14.00
CA ARG A 663 -4.88 -2.65 13.63
C ARG A 663 -4.40 -3.45 14.82
N ALA A 664 -4.53 -2.92 16.04
CA ALA A 664 -4.09 -3.58 17.27
C ALA A 664 -5.04 -4.72 17.68
N LYS A 665 -4.43 -5.86 18.06
CA LYS A 665 -5.16 -7.01 18.63
C LYS A 665 -5.19 -6.97 20.15
N LYS A 666 -4.02 -6.81 20.78
CA LYS A 666 -3.80 -6.89 22.23
C LYS A 666 -3.60 -5.53 22.86
N GLU A 667 -2.59 -4.79 22.39
CA GLU A 667 -2.19 -3.53 22.97
C GLU A 667 -1.95 -2.47 21.91
N LEU A 668 -2.30 -1.23 22.24
CA LEU A 668 -2.13 -0.05 21.44
C LEU A 668 -1.33 1.01 22.20
N TYR A 669 -0.23 1.45 21.61
CA TYR A 669 0.61 2.51 22.08
C TYR A 669 0.50 3.71 21.13
N ILE A 670 0.17 4.86 21.67
CA ILE A 670 0.07 6.11 20.91
C ILE A 670 1.13 7.08 21.43
N SER A 671 1.86 7.75 20.55
CA SER A 671 2.86 8.72 20.98
C SER A 671 2.77 10.06 20.25
N ASN A 672 3.16 11.11 20.98
CA ASN A 672 3.35 12.45 20.46
C ASN A 672 4.63 13.04 21.05
N SER A 673 5.29 13.96 20.35
CA SER A 673 6.50 14.63 20.80
C SER A 673 6.26 16.13 21.01
N VAL A 674 6.83 16.71 22.07
CA VAL A 674 6.76 18.16 22.34
C VAL A 674 7.48 18.95 21.23
N THR A 675 8.58 18.40 20.72
CA THR A 675 9.30 18.95 19.58
C THR A 675 9.61 17.84 18.60
N ARG A 676 9.47 18.10 17.29
CA ARG A 676 9.76 17.14 16.22
C ARG A 676 10.48 17.82 15.06
N MET A 677 11.54 17.22 14.57
CA MET A 677 12.24 17.65 13.36
C MET A 677 11.67 16.93 12.14
N LEU A 678 11.04 17.70 11.24
CA LEU A 678 10.55 17.22 9.95
C LEU A 678 11.13 18.09 8.84
N TYR A 679 11.64 17.46 7.79
CA TYR A 679 12.23 18.15 6.62
C TYR A 679 13.29 19.20 7.00
N GLY A 680 14.12 18.93 8.01
CA GLY A 680 15.17 19.83 8.49
C GLY A 680 14.69 21.03 9.31
N ARG A 681 13.41 21.06 9.73
CA ARG A 681 12.83 22.09 10.57
C ARG A 681 12.29 21.49 11.86
N THR A 682 12.74 22.01 13.00
CA THR A 682 12.17 21.65 14.30
C THR A 682 10.86 22.41 14.50
N GLN A 683 9.80 21.66 14.76
CA GLN A 683 8.45 22.18 15.02
C GLN A 683 8.06 21.83 16.45
N ARG A 684 7.21 22.65 17.04
CA ARG A 684 6.57 22.38 18.31
C ARG A 684 5.08 22.31 18.06
N ASN A 685 4.54 21.09 18.11
CA ASN A 685 3.14 20.81 17.81
C ASN A 685 2.37 20.55 19.11
N GLU A 686 1.07 20.83 19.09
CA GLU A 686 0.17 20.35 20.15
C GLU A 686 -0.14 18.86 19.91
N PRO A 687 -0.51 18.11 20.98
CA PRO A 687 -1.06 16.76 20.80
C PRO A 687 -2.27 16.78 19.89
N SER A 688 -2.39 15.76 19.06
CA SER A 688 -3.49 15.58 18.10
C SER A 688 -4.86 15.74 18.76
N ARG A 689 -5.79 16.39 18.07
CA ARG A 689 -7.20 16.45 18.48
C ARG A 689 -7.82 15.06 18.65
N PHE A 690 -7.39 14.08 17.89
CA PHE A 690 -7.89 12.70 17.96
C PHE A 690 -7.61 12.05 19.32
N LEU A 691 -6.55 12.44 20.04
CA LEU A 691 -6.30 12.00 21.41
C LEU A 691 -7.32 12.59 22.39
N ARG A 692 -7.75 13.84 22.17
CA ARG A 692 -8.75 14.52 23.01
C ARG A 692 -10.18 13.98 22.76
N GLU A 693 -10.40 13.30 21.62
CA GLU A 693 -11.67 12.66 21.27
C GLU A 693 -11.86 11.31 21.96
N ILE A 694 -10.79 10.71 22.55
CA ILE A 694 -10.86 9.47 23.32
C ILE A 694 -11.23 9.80 24.79
N GLU A 695 -12.20 9.09 25.33
CA GLU A 695 -12.57 9.25 26.72
C GLU A 695 -11.44 8.79 27.68
N PRO A 696 -11.15 9.53 28.77
CA PRO A 696 -10.02 9.25 29.68
C PRO A 696 -10.07 7.86 30.32
N GLU A 697 -11.22 7.25 30.42
CA GLU A 697 -11.37 5.90 30.98
C GLU A 697 -10.69 4.81 30.16
N TYR A 698 -10.48 5.03 28.84
CA TYR A 698 -9.87 4.07 27.91
C TYR A 698 -8.38 4.27 27.69
N ILE A 699 -7.81 5.35 28.23
CA ILE A 699 -6.39 5.70 28.07
C ILE A 699 -5.62 5.69 29.38
N GLU A 700 -4.31 5.50 29.29
CA GLU A 700 -3.33 5.70 30.36
C GLU A 700 -2.21 6.58 29.82
N GLU A 701 -2.07 7.78 30.41
CA GLU A 701 -1.09 8.76 29.96
C GLU A 701 0.21 8.67 30.75
N THR A 702 1.33 8.65 30.04
CA THR A 702 2.69 8.71 30.58
C THR A 702 3.51 9.78 29.84
N ARG A 703 4.58 10.26 30.46
CA ARG A 703 5.44 11.30 29.91
C ARG A 703 6.90 10.93 30.06
N SER A 704 7.71 11.45 29.13
CA SER A 704 9.16 11.34 29.24
C SER A 704 9.67 11.79 30.64
N PRO A 705 10.57 11.03 31.25
CA PRO A 705 11.19 11.41 32.55
C PRO A 705 11.83 12.80 32.51
N VAL A 706 12.33 13.23 31.34
CA VAL A 706 12.92 14.56 31.13
C VAL A 706 11.86 15.65 31.28
N LEU A 707 10.68 15.44 30.72
CA LEU A 707 9.55 16.37 30.82
C LEU A 707 8.99 16.43 32.26
N GLU A 708 8.94 15.30 32.93
CA GLU A 708 8.53 15.25 34.35
C GLU A 708 9.48 16.00 35.27
N GLN A 709 10.79 15.85 35.09
CA GLN A 709 11.77 16.60 35.82
C GLN A 709 11.66 18.11 35.61
N ARG A 710 11.46 18.53 34.34
CA ARG A 710 11.23 19.94 34.01
C ARG A 710 9.98 20.51 34.66
N SER A 711 8.89 19.76 34.72
CA SER A 711 7.65 20.18 35.38
C SER A 711 7.81 20.31 36.89
N ARG A 712 8.61 19.43 37.53
CA ARG A 712 8.93 19.51 38.96
C ARG A 712 9.88 20.67 39.29
N LEU A 713 10.81 21.01 38.38
CA LEU A 713 11.76 22.14 38.56
C LEU A 713 11.15 23.48 38.18
N GLY A 714 10.15 23.52 37.31
CA GLY A 714 9.43 24.73 36.87
C GLY A 714 8.35 25.23 37.84
N GLY A 715 8.10 24.55 38.92
CA GLY A 715 7.09 24.91 39.95
C GLY A 715 7.44 26.10 40.84
N TRP A 716 8.54 26.80 40.58
CA TRP A 716 8.91 28.04 41.26
C TRP A 716 8.84 29.23 40.29
N GLY A 717 7.66 29.72 40.00
CA GLY A 717 7.52 31.00 39.30
C GLY A 717 6.36 31.12 38.30
N SER A 718 5.13 30.99 38.71
CA SER A 718 3.98 31.69 38.12
C SER A 718 2.76 31.57 39.02
N GLY A 719 2.83 32.21 40.19
CA GLY A 719 1.64 32.54 40.95
C GLY A 719 1.02 33.80 40.38
N TYR A 720 0.12 33.68 39.40
CA TYR A 720 -0.91 34.68 39.13
C TYR A 720 -2.24 34.09 39.65
N GLY A 721 -2.41 34.18 40.95
CA GLY A 721 -3.69 34.03 41.60
C GLY A 721 -4.43 35.36 41.45
N SER A 722 -5.60 35.35 40.89
CA SER A 722 -6.59 36.39 41.07
C SER A 722 -7.15 36.29 42.46
N ASP A 723 -6.75 37.19 43.36
CA ASP A 723 -7.49 37.47 44.58
C ASP A 723 -7.81 38.95 44.68
N THR A 724 -9.08 39.23 44.72
CA THR A 724 -9.74 40.48 45.07
C THR A 724 -9.25 41.04 46.41
N VAL A 725 -8.83 42.30 46.39
CA VAL A 725 -8.45 43.10 47.54
C VAL A 725 -9.66 43.86 48.10
N PRO A 726 -9.73 44.08 49.44
CA PRO A 726 -10.21 45.35 49.99
C PRO A 726 -9.15 46.04 50.82
N GLY A 727 -8.89 47.25 50.44
CA GLY A 727 -8.52 48.49 51.09
C GLY A 727 -7.64 48.58 52.35
N GLY A 728 -6.65 49.46 52.31
CA GLY A 728 -5.97 50.01 53.44
C GLY A 728 -4.68 50.77 53.19
N ALA A 729 -4.72 52.05 53.38
CA ALA A 729 -3.67 53.05 53.11
C ALA A 729 -2.45 53.02 53.99
N SER A 730 -1.37 53.66 53.49
CA SER A 730 -0.26 54.38 54.13
C SER A 730 1.11 53.79 53.82
N GLY A 731 2.02 54.40 53.01
CA GLY A 731 2.70 55.65 53.40
C GLY A 731 4.23 55.35 53.64
N TYR A 732 5.08 56.03 52.91
CA TYR A 732 6.45 56.45 53.18
C TYR A 732 7.57 55.96 52.24
N SER A 733 8.02 56.93 51.43
CA SER A 733 9.33 57.46 51.09
C SER A 733 10.56 56.56 50.90
N GLY A 734 11.22 56.86 49.83
CA GLY A 734 12.49 56.46 49.24
C GLY A 734 13.75 56.68 50.11
N PRO A 735 15.01 56.71 49.66
CA PRO A 735 15.47 57.21 48.32
C PRO A 735 16.68 56.47 47.69
N SER A 736 16.91 56.73 46.45
CA SER A 736 18.18 57.06 45.72
C SER A 736 19.45 56.18 45.84
N GLY A 737 20.01 55.87 44.69
CA GLY A 737 21.44 56.14 44.54
C GLY A 737 22.25 55.22 43.64
N TRP A 738 22.61 55.73 42.45
CA TRP A 738 23.88 55.59 41.77
C TRP A 738 24.46 54.22 41.44
N GLY A 739 25.01 53.92 40.29
CA GLY A 739 25.64 54.70 39.24
C GLY A 739 26.31 53.74 38.20
N ARG A 740 26.39 54.21 37.01
CA ARG A 740 27.42 54.12 35.94
C ARG A 740 28.48 53.00 36.00
N ALA A 741 28.82 52.37 34.88
CA ALA A 741 29.52 52.76 33.69
C ALA A 741 29.66 51.57 32.73
N ALA A 742 29.44 51.63 31.47
CA ALA A 742 30.17 52.13 30.34
C ALA A 742 31.32 51.25 29.83
N SER A 743 31.16 50.89 28.56
CA SER A 743 32.05 50.82 27.43
C SER A 743 31.84 49.55 26.62
N GLY A 744 31.53 49.45 25.33
CA GLY A 744 31.84 50.36 24.23
C GLY A 744 32.63 49.60 23.17
N TYR A 745 32.30 49.86 21.91
CA TYR A 745 32.87 49.43 20.62
C TYR A 745 32.06 48.38 19.88
N GLY A 746 31.47 48.54 18.70
CA GLY A 746 31.56 49.60 17.71
C GLY A 746 31.91 49.02 16.32
N SER A 747 31.17 49.45 15.33
CA SER A 747 31.31 49.36 13.87
C SER A 747 30.46 48.28 13.21
N GLY A 748 29.50 48.54 12.33
CA GLY A 748 29.20 49.67 11.45
C GLY A 748 29.38 49.34 9.98
N TYR A 749 28.29 49.42 9.23
CA TYR A 749 28.02 49.64 7.79
C TYR A 749 26.78 48.86 7.37
N GLY A 750 25.69 49.36 6.91
CA GLY A 750 25.31 50.63 6.27
C GLY A 750 24.86 50.37 4.82
N SER A 751 23.55 50.49 4.55
CA SER A 751 22.84 51.28 3.53
C SER A 751 21.57 50.55 3.08
N ARG A 752 20.41 51.11 3.36
CA ARG A 752 19.55 52.05 2.60
C ARG A 752 19.01 51.53 1.28
N SER A 753 17.68 51.29 1.23
CA SER A 753 16.61 52.13 0.65
C SER A 753 15.31 51.30 0.68
N GLY A 754 14.15 51.68 1.12
CA GLY A 754 13.45 52.96 1.12
C GLY A 754 12.42 52.96 -0.03
N TYR A 755 11.09 52.79 0.29
CA TYR A 755 9.94 53.56 -0.22
C TYR A 755 8.64 52.73 0.02
N LEU A 756 7.83 53.18 0.88
CA LEU A 756 6.64 54.03 0.92
C LEU A 756 5.30 53.29 0.91
N ASN A 757 4.61 53.53 2.02
CA ASN A 757 3.17 53.30 2.28
C ASN A 757 2.24 53.96 1.24
N LYS A 758 1.05 53.36 1.07
CA LYS A 758 -0.19 54.12 1.08
C LYS A 758 -1.41 53.25 1.46
N GLU A 759 -2.01 53.65 2.56
CA GLU A 759 -3.37 53.31 2.98
C GLU A 759 -4.40 53.87 2.00
N TYR A 760 -5.57 53.23 1.85
CA TYR A 760 -6.85 53.91 1.70
C TYR A 760 -8.02 53.05 2.29
N ASN A 761 -8.81 53.78 3.07
CA ASN A 761 -10.00 53.37 3.83
C ASN A 761 -11.27 53.17 2.95
N ALA A 762 -12.20 52.43 3.57
CA ALA A 762 -13.59 52.17 3.20
C ALA A 762 -14.46 53.40 2.90
N PRO A 763 -15.72 53.27 2.43
CA PRO A 763 -16.81 52.94 3.37
C PRO A 763 -17.98 52.10 2.80
N MET A 764 -18.85 51.70 3.77
CA MET A 764 -20.16 51.02 3.69
C MET A 764 -21.20 51.71 2.82
N SER A 765 -22.12 50.92 2.26
CA SER A 765 -23.58 51.27 2.35
C SER A 765 -24.47 50.05 2.08
N ASN A 766 -25.50 49.97 2.92
CA ASN A 766 -26.67 49.07 2.87
C ASN A 766 -27.52 49.27 1.59
N ASN A 767 -28.16 48.23 1.07
CA ASN A 767 -29.62 48.15 1.15
C ASN A 767 -30.23 46.84 0.62
N ARG A 768 -31.37 46.55 1.17
CA ARG A 768 -32.36 45.47 1.07
C ARG A 768 -32.84 45.12 -0.34
N GLY A 769 -33.27 43.85 -0.52
CA GLY A 769 -34.55 43.58 -1.06
C GLY A 769 -34.76 42.40 -1.99
N PHE A 770 -35.46 41.39 -1.51
CA PHE A 770 -36.45 40.51 -2.19
C PHE A 770 -36.09 39.68 -3.44
N GLY A 771 -36.15 38.34 -3.29
CA GLY A 771 -37.16 37.57 -4.03
C GLY A 771 -36.66 36.52 -5.02
N SER A 772 -36.99 35.27 -4.67
CA SER A 772 -37.38 34.11 -5.52
C SER A 772 -36.39 33.40 -6.42
N ASP A 773 -36.25 32.11 -6.05
CA ASP A 773 -36.18 30.88 -6.90
C ASP A 773 -35.35 30.86 -8.18
N HIS A 774 -34.28 30.03 -8.18
CA HIS A 774 -34.21 28.81 -8.94
C HIS A 774 -32.86 28.12 -8.79
N ALA A 775 -32.92 26.82 -8.85
CA ALA A 775 -31.82 25.83 -8.76
C ALA A 775 -30.57 26.17 -9.56
N GLY A 776 -29.41 25.96 -8.94
CA GLY A 776 -28.12 26.02 -9.64
C GLY A 776 -27.02 25.37 -8.82
N ARG A 777 -26.59 24.20 -9.24
CA ARG A 777 -25.48 23.43 -8.75
C ARG A 777 -24.20 24.28 -8.64
N GLY A 778 -23.62 24.34 -7.46
CA GLY A 778 -22.27 24.85 -7.24
C GLY A 778 -21.37 23.74 -6.71
N SER A 779 -20.60 23.13 -7.58
CA SER A 779 -19.49 22.26 -7.20
C SER A 779 -18.28 23.11 -6.83
N ALA A 780 -17.91 23.10 -5.57
CA ALA A 780 -16.63 23.65 -5.13
C ALA A 780 -15.53 22.62 -5.40
N SER A 781 -14.64 22.94 -6.33
CA SER A 781 -13.40 22.19 -6.55
C SER A 781 -12.32 22.65 -5.56
N SER A 782 -11.94 21.81 -4.62
CA SER A 782 -10.72 21.99 -3.86
C SER A 782 -9.58 21.22 -4.52
N SER A 783 -8.57 21.94 -4.97
CA SER A 783 -7.31 21.38 -5.49
C SER A 783 -6.46 20.86 -4.36
N TYR A 784 -6.12 19.58 -4.41
CA TYR A 784 -5.14 18.99 -3.49
C TYR A 784 -3.93 18.45 -4.23
N GLY A 785 -2.77 18.94 -3.80
CA GLY A 785 -1.46 18.44 -4.18
C GLY A 785 -1.13 17.13 -3.46
N GLY A 786 -0.89 16.07 -4.22
CA GLY A 786 -0.35 14.82 -3.68
C GLY A 786 1.10 15.00 -3.25
N TYR A 787 1.46 14.43 -2.13
CA TYR A 787 2.85 14.39 -1.65
C TYR A 787 3.59 13.22 -2.29
N ASP A 788 4.71 13.56 -2.91
CA ASP A 788 5.65 12.61 -3.50
C ASP A 788 6.92 12.52 -2.68
N SER A 789 7.33 11.31 -2.41
CA SER A 789 8.67 11.01 -1.91
C SER A 789 9.65 10.91 -3.10
N GLY A 790 10.11 12.04 -3.58
CA GLY A 790 11.20 12.11 -4.55
C GLY A 790 12.55 12.14 -3.84
N SER A 791 13.32 11.07 -3.92
CA SER A 791 14.73 11.05 -3.59
C SER A 791 15.52 11.78 -4.69
N GLY A 792 15.90 13.02 -4.44
CA GLY A 792 16.87 13.74 -5.23
C GLY A 792 18.26 13.59 -4.63
N SER A 793 19.11 12.81 -5.26
CA SER A 793 20.55 12.82 -5.01
C SER A 793 21.17 14.00 -5.75
N SER A 794 21.79 14.93 -5.05
CA SER A 794 22.81 15.82 -5.61
C SER A 794 24.06 15.71 -4.74
N GLY A 795 25.09 15.17 -5.37
CA GLY A 795 26.41 15.09 -4.77
C GLY A 795 27.15 16.42 -4.82
N PHE A 796 28.00 16.64 -3.84
CA PHE A 796 29.25 17.40 -3.98
C PHE A 796 30.35 16.72 -3.16
N GLY A 797 31.44 16.46 -3.86
CA GLY A 797 32.62 15.83 -3.31
C GLY A 797 33.58 16.78 -2.63
N SER A 798 34.41 16.23 -1.81
CA SER A 798 35.82 16.58 -1.71
C SER A 798 36.54 15.55 -0.86
N GLY A 799 37.64 15.07 -1.36
CA GLY A 799 38.51 14.00 -1.13
C GLY A 799 39.41 14.16 0.09
N TYR A 800 40.02 13.03 0.42
CA TYR A 800 41.45 12.81 0.72
C TYR A 800 41.70 11.41 1.23
N GLY A 801 42.62 10.70 0.56
CA GLY A 801 43.65 9.89 1.20
C GLY A 801 43.40 8.38 1.40
N ARG A 802 43.93 7.58 0.49
CA ARG A 802 44.28 6.15 0.62
C ARG A 802 45.39 5.92 1.65
N PRO A 803 45.61 4.63 2.20
CA PRO A 803 46.17 3.55 1.39
C PRO A 803 45.68 2.08 1.68
N ALA A 804 45.76 1.30 0.61
CA ALA A 804 46.22 -0.10 0.41
C ALA A 804 45.75 -1.26 1.30
N ALA A 805 45.25 -2.26 0.60
CA ALA A 805 44.98 -3.63 1.00
C ALA A 805 46.23 -4.52 1.14
N PRO A 806 46.12 -5.73 1.72
CA PRO A 806 46.51 -6.90 0.96
C PRO A 806 45.59 -8.14 1.06
N LYS A 807 45.75 -8.92 0.01
CA LYS A 807 45.27 -10.16 -0.56
C LYS A 807 44.92 -11.33 0.37
N ALA A 808 43.96 -12.12 -0.13
CA ALA A 808 43.53 -13.45 0.31
C ALA A 808 44.57 -14.56 -0.02
N PRO A 809 44.36 -15.75 0.56
CA PRO A 809 44.33 -16.95 -0.29
C PRO A 809 43.24 -18.01 0.03
N VAL A 810 42.65 -18.51 -1.04
CA VAL A 810 42.35 -19.87 -1.54
C VAL A 810 41.98 -21.02 -0.56
N ARG A 811 40.85 -21.64 -0.94
CA ARG A 811 40.21 -22.89 -0.47
C ARG A 811 41.11 -24.15 -0.67
N PRO A 812 40.73 -25.27 -0.02
CA PRO A 812 40.08 -26.35 -0.78
C PRO A 812 38.85 -27.03 -0.12
N ALA A 813 38.19 -27.82 -0.99
CA ALA A 813 36.94 -28.53 -0.78
C ALA A 813 37.11 -29.88 -0.08
N GLY A 814 36.01 -30.43 0.42
CA GLY A 814 35.86 -31.85 0.72
C GLY A 814 34.83 -32.20 1.78
N GLY A 815 33.75 -32.67 1.38
CA GLY A 815 32.81 -33.74 1.65
C GLY A 815 32.53 -34.23 3.07
N GLY A 816 31.25 -34.57 3.30
CA GLY A 816 30.84 -35.54 4.29
C GLY A 816 29.59 -35.18 5.12
N VAL A 817 28.50 -35.83 4.74
CA VAL A 817 27.22 -35.88 5.45
C VAL A 817 27.37 -36.68 6.74
N THR A 818 26.90 -36.16 7.89
CA THR A 818 26.30 -36.98 8.96
C THR A 818 25.43 -36.12 9.88
N SER A 819 24.32 -36.74 10.28
CA SER A 819 23.21 -36.29 11.08
C SER A 819 23.52 -35.86 12.51
N SER A 820 22.80 -34.78 12.96
CA SER A 820 22.35 -34.35 14.28
C SER A 820 22.95 -34.84 15.58
N PRO A 821 22.93 -34.02 16.63
CA PRO A 821 21.72 -33.76 17.42
C PRO A 821 21.55 -32.31 17.90
N ARG A 822 20.30 -32.01 18.22
CA ARG A 822 19.77 -30.78 18.82
C ARG A 822 20.52 -30.43 20.12
N PRO A 823 20.98 -29.17 20.31
CA PRO A 823 21.37 -28.74 21.64
C PRO A 823 20.20 -28.17 22.42
N ALA A 824 20.24 -28.45 23.71
CA ALA A 824 19.30 -28.04 24.72
C ALA A 824 19.19 -26.51 24.87
N ALA A 825 18.03 -26.05 25.32
CA ALA A 825 17.71 -24.67 25.67
C ALA A 825 18.75 -24.10 26.65
N ALA A 826 19.38 -22.99 26.26
CA ALA A 826 20.23 -22.20 27.15
C ALA A 826 19.36 -21.27 28.00
N SER A 827 19.68 -21.17 29.28
CA SER A 827 19.06 -20.43 30.35
C SER A 827 18.78 -18.96 30.01
N THR A 828 17.52 -18.54 30.15
CA THR A 828 17.04 -17.15 30.02
C THR A 828 17.25 -16.40 31.34
N GLY A 829 18.39 -15.69 31.47
CA GLY A 829 18.58 -14.58 32.45
C GLY A 829 19.04 -13.35 31.69
N PRO A 830 18.88 -12.13 32.22
CA PRO A 830 19.36 -10.93 31.54
C PRO A 830 20.86 -11.04 31.31
N LYS A 831 21.25 -10.85 30.05
CA LYS A 831 22.65 -10.96 29.63
C LYS A 831 23.42 -9.76 30.14
N HIS A 832 24.38 -9.99 31.04
CA HIS A 832 25.25 -8.95 31.58
C HIS A 832 26.67 -9.13 31.05
N TYR A 833 27.23 -8.08 30.43
CA TYR A 833 28.59 -8.06 29.93
C TYR A 833 29.44 -7.04 30.64
N GLU A 834 30.75 -7.33 30.72
CA GLU A 834 31.75 -6.43 31.31
C GLU A 834 32.86 -6.12 30.28
N PRO A 835 33.53 -4.97 30.41
CA PRO A 835 34.71 -4.71 29.54
C PRO A 835 35.78 -5.79 29.76
N GLY A 836 36.23 -6.38 28.68
CA GLY A 836 37.16 -7.50 28.69
C GLY A 836 36.55 -8.86 28.35
N ASP A 837 35.24 -9.01 28.45
CA ASP A 837 34.56 -10.26 28.09
C ASP A 837 34.81 -10.66 26.62
N ILE A 838 34.99 -11.96 26.41
CA ILE A 838 35.03 -12.52 25.08
C ILE A 838 33.68 -13.05 24.70
N VAL A 839 33.16 -12.59 23.57
CA VAL A 839 31.83 -12.94 23.09
C VAL A 839 31.87 -13.46 21.66
N GLU A 840 30.93 -14.32 21.33
CA GLU A 840 30.72 -14.80 19.97
C GLU A 840 29.39 -14.30 19.44
N HIS A 841 29.41 -13.65 18.29
CA HIS A 841 28.23 -13.19 17.58
C HIS A 841 28.00 -14.08 16.36
N LYS A 842 26.77 -14.54 16.16
CA LYS A 842 26.40 -15.50 15.13
C LYS A 842 26.84 -15.09 13.69
N VAL A 843 26.90 -13.78 13.41
CA VAL A 843 27.25 -13.22 12.10
C VAL A 843 28.68 -12.65 12.09
N PHE A 844 29.12 -11.98 13.17
CA PHE A 844 30.40 -11.26 13.23
C PHE A 844 31.56 -12.08 13.81
N GLY A 845 31.26 -13.29 14.35
CA GLY A 845 32.24 -14.16 14.95
C GLY A 845 32.71 -13.68 16.32
N ARG A 846 33.94 -14.05 16.69
CA ARG A 846 34.52 -13.79 18.00
C ARG A 846 34.93 -12.34 18.15
N GLY A 847 34.63 -11.75 19.31
CA GLY A 847 34.95 -10.37 19.62
C GLY A 847 35.19 -10.14 21.11
N LYS A 848 35.89 -9.03 21.45
CA LYS A 848 36.18 -8.64 22.84
C LYS A 848 35.36 -7.37 23.17
N VAL A 849 34.66 -7.38 24.29
CA VAL A 849 33.91 -6.21 24.80
C VAL A 849 34.92 -5.14 25.24
N LEU A 850 34.82 -3.97 24.63
CA LEU A 850 35.68 -2.83 24.94
C LEU A 850 35.07 -1.92 26.00
N LYS A 851 33.75 -1.67 25.89
CA LYS A 851 33.04 -0.72 26.74
C LYS A 851 31.59 -1.14 26.90
N VAL A 852 31.08 -0.91 28.12
CA VAL A 852 29.68 -1.16 28.46
C VAL A 852 29.08 0.12 29.03
N LYS A 853 27.90 0.51 28.60
CA LYS A 853 27.13 1.62 29.12
C LYS A 853 25.75 1.13 29.55
N PRO A 854 25.26 1.45 30.74
CA PRO A 854 23.89 1.14 31.12
C PRO A 854 22.91 1.91 30.22
N ALA A 855 21.87 1.24 29.78
CA ALA A 855 20.72 1.80 29.07
C ALA A 855 19.46 1.24 29.76
N ALA A 856 18.38 2.01 29.80
CA ALA A 856 17.15 1.68 30.52
C ALA A 856 16.76 0.18 30.44
N GLY A 857 17.13 -0.61 31.43
CA GLY A 857 16.87 -2.05 31.50
C GLY A 857 17.82 -2.97 30.71
N ASP A 858 18.81 -2.43 30.01
CA ASP A 858 19.77 -3.17 29.17
C ASP A 858 21.17 -2.54 29.25
N GLN A 859 22.13 -3.11 28.49
CA GLN A 859 23.48 -2.59 28.35
C GLN A 859 23.82 -2.35 26.87
N ILE A 860 24.36 -1.19 26.53
CA ILE A 860 24.99 -0.95 25.25
C ILE A 860 26.43 -1.45 25.36
N VAL A 861 26.78 -2.48 24.58
CA VAL A 861 28.11 -3.07 24.54
C VAL A 861 28.83 -2.66 23.27
N GLU A 862 30.02 -2.16 23.42
CA GLU A 862 30.96 -1.86 22.33
C GLU A 862 31.96 -3.01 22.22
N ILE A 863 31.94 -3.73 21.10
CA ILE A 863 32.67 -4.97 20.91
C ILE A 863 33.62 -4.82 19.73
N SER A 864 34.88 -5.21 19.92
CA SER A 864 35.84 -5.33 18.81
C SER A 864 35.84 -6.76 18.27
N PHE A 865 35.28 -6.95 17.09
CA PHE A 865 35.27 -8.23 16.40
C PHE A 865 36.50 -8.35 15.50
N GLU A 866 37.10 -9.54 15.46
CA GLU A 866 38.32 -9.83 14.65
C GLU A 866 38.11 -9.58 13.14
N LYS A 867 36.90 -9.81 12.62
CA LYS A 867 36.60 -9.75 11.19
C LYS A 867 36.01 -8.42 10.70
N VAL A 868 35.31 -7.68 11.56
CA VAL A 868 34.48 -6.53 11.15
C VAL A 868 34.75 -5.25 11.96
N GLY A 869 35.78 -5.25 12.81
CA GLY A 869 36.17 -4.11 13.65
C GLY A 869 35.20 -3.85 14.79
N VAL A 870 35.19 -2.61 15.28
CA VAL A 870 34.40 -2.22 16.47
C VAL A 870 32.93 -2.00 16.09
N LYS A 871 32.03 -2.69 16.81
CA LYS A 871 30.57 -2.54 16.69
C LYS A 871 29.95 -2.25 18.05
N LYS A 872 28.84 -1.48 18.03
CA LYS A 872 28.03 -1.20 19.22
C LYS A 872 26.68 -1.89 19.08
N THR A 873 26.24 -2.57 20.13
CA THR A 873 24.97 -3.26 20.14
C THR A 873 24.37 -3.30 21.55
N MET A 874 23.08 -3.56 21.67
CA MET A 874 22.42 -3.80 22.95
C MET A 874 22.59 -5.26 23.38
N ALA A 875 22.92 -5.50 24.64
CA ALA A 875 23.28 -6.80 25.18
C ALA A 875 22.17 -7.84 25.09
N ASN A 876 20.92 -7.44 25.35
CA ASN A 876 19.77 -8.34 25.34
C ASN A 876 19.27 -8.63 23.91
N PHE A 877 19.48 -7.71 22.98
CA PHE A 877 18.98 -7.83 21.59
C PHE A 877 19.98 -8.48 20.64
N ALA A 878 21.28 -8.40 20.94
CA ALA A 878 22.27 -9.02 20.07
C ALA A 878 22.39 -10.54 20.34
N PRO A 879 22.52 -11.37 19.27
CA PRO A 879 22.75 -12.79 19.41
C PRO A 879 24.21 -13.04 19.87
N LEU A 880 24.57 -12.51 21.04
CA LEU A 880 25.86 -12.64 21.68
C LEU A 880 25.84 -13.79 22.68
N VAL A 881 26.86 -14.61 22.66
CA VAL A 881 27.13 -15.65 23.64
C VAL A 881 28.45 -15.32 24.32
N LYS A 882 28.47 -15.24 25.64
CA LYS A 882 29.70 -15.05 26.42
C LYS A 882 30.48 -16.35 26.44
N ILE A 883 31.76 -16.30 26.03
CA ILE A 883 32.67 -17.44 26.07
C ILE A 883 33.39 -17.35 27.40
N THR A 884 33.07 -18.27 28.32
CA THR A 884 33.90 -18.52 29.52
C THR A 884 35.09 -19.37 29.12
N THR A 885 36.27 -18.82 29.17
CA THR A 885 37.53 -19.58 29.13
C THR A 885 37.65 -20.32 30.44
N GLU A 886 37.31 -21.59 30.48
CA GLU A 886 37.89 -22.49 31.50
C GLU A 886 39.37 -22.63 31.18
N GLU A 887 40.23 -22.46 32.22
CA GLU A 887 41.69 -22.68 32.23
C GLU A 887 42.05 -24.09 31.80
#